data_3beb8301527d2908eda8463bc3818fe8
#
_entry.id   3beb8301527d2908eda8463bc3818fe8
#
_cell.length_a   1.000
_cell.length_b   1.000
_cell.length_c   1.000
_cell.angle_alpha   90.00
_cell.angle_beta   90.00
_cell.angle_gamma   90.00
#
_symmetry.space_group_name_H-M   'P 1'
#
loop_
_entity.id
_entity.type
_entity.pdbx_description
1 polymer ?
#
loop_
_entity_poly.entity_id
_entity_poly.type
_entity_poly.pdbx_seq_one_letter_code
_entity_poly.pdbx_strand_id
1 'polypeptide(L)'
;MMNKKLKVILNLSVITALLATGAQFYTNYKINQTLQQFPYYFSDKLTVHVAQTKQNFFSRELTFSIEPTDEKQKIEVIHTELTALPFAILAKSELPEPLIRKLNEKLNITIDENIINSRFSVVGDYLQSTMQTKFRDFTNVNQLLKTELNFASKTKFVEIQTALTGFNYDSVTEFGKLTGNYLLQPMGDHRYDLIQANVHLSNLNFINGENNQFNFKNIVYLLDKSFNEQQTYNLKLSLNIDDLNYNNQTSFQHIALQSNQVGIPNEVNFYEKIKALNLYDLSMDNLEQYKKLEEITHVIFDYLFNNKQADWSFAVKKITEQREDENPEINNLQYQLSINNQSKLSDIYSHLTLSQVNFPYKTRIKDLSFEHKTNKFDLAGHIAILKQYLFKNINTPHDPEFIHKLLELAKHYQAESYSTIKIGQLSEKDKFNLENIVLNYHDHIIEQDKIAFNIQANIDKLQIENEDLDISQIRLSVPATISPISELYPIYYCTNSLFSLTCINNLDKQAYNTLISQAIAEFDLNVEQAKLDLTLNRLSDNHHTEQITAVLNAKIPAIPNKMRADLLMFGDKLENSTTDIRLSIPASLIDEINQQSLSYDFWANLAHSIKPNNKLNPYFKLMDNRYVLEYHQANGKTLINNKPIEDYIQETE
;
A
#
# COMPACT_ATOMS: atom_id res chain seq x y z
N MET A 1 35.52 -82.16 7.83
CA MET A 1 36.28 -80.89 8.03
C MET A 1 35.53 -79.74 7.33
N MET A 2 34.95 -78.87 8.07
CA MET A 2 34.23 -77.70 7.54
C MET A 2 35.24 -76.70 6.96
N ASN A 3 35.03 -76.32 5.67
CA ASN A 3 35.91 -75.47 4.90
C ASN A 3 36.12 -74.11 5.64
N LYS A 4 37.39 -73.66 5.79
CA LYS A 4 37.75 -72.43 6.52
C LYS A 4 36.90 -71.19 6.10
N LYS A 5 36.56 -71.12 4.83
CA LYS A 5 35.63 -70.08 4.27
C LYS A 5 34.25 -70.16 4.87
N LEU A 6 33.72 -71.41 5.06
CA LEU A 6 32.39 -71.64 5.62
C LEU A 6 32.33 -71.21 7.12
N LYS A 7 33.41 -71.44 7.88
CA LYS A 7 33.53 -70.99 9.26
C LYS A 7 33.56 -69.45 9.41
N VAL A 8 34.24 -68.77 8.48
CA VAL A 8 34.33 -67.30 8.45
C VAL A 8 32.95 -66.73 8.11
N ILE A 9 32.27 -67.29 7.10
CA ILE A 9 30.92 -66.85 6.72
C ILE A 9 29.94 -67.09 7.87
N LEU A 10 30.02 -68.24 8.56
CA LEU A 10 29.12 -68.53 9.70
C LEU A 10 29.37 -67.58 10.88
N ASN A 11 30.65 -67.30 11.21
CA ASN A 11 30.97 -66.34 12.27
C ASN A 11 30.56 -64.90 11.91
N LEU A 12 30.75 -64.50 10.65
CA LEU A 12 30.28 -63.19 10.20
C LEU A 12 28.75 -63.08 10.28
N SER A 13 28.03 -64.13 9.89
CA SER A 13 26.55 -64.18 9.95
C SER A 13 26.05 -64.11 11.39
N VAL A 14 26.70 -64.81 12.35
CA VAL A 14 26.40 -64.75 13.75
C VAL A 14 26.64 -63.39 14.36
N ILE A 15 27.80 -62.75 14.04
CA ILE A 15 28.11 -61.39 14.48
C ILE A 15 27.11 -60.40 13.92
N THR A 16 26.76 -60.48 12.62
CA THR A 16 25.77 -59.62 12.01
C THR A 16 24.38 -59.81 12.63
N ALA A 17 23.97 -61.06 12.92
CA ALA A 17 22.73 -61.33 13.60
C ALA A 17 22.68 -60.76 15.05
N LEU A 18 23.78 -60.88 15.79
CA LEU A 18 23.90 -60.30 17.14
C LEU A 18 23.85 -58.77 17.12
N LEU A 19 24.52 -58.15 16.18
CA LEU A 19 24.49 -56.67 16.00
C LEU A 19 23.09 -56.20 15.59
N ALA A 20 22.43 -56.88 14.66
CA ALA A 20 21.05 -56.57 14.25
C ALA A 20 20.09 -56.74 15.40
N THR A 21 20.21 -57.80 16.23
CA THR A 21 19.39 -58.02 17.42
C THR A 21 19.62 -56.95 18.47
N GLY A 22 20.89 -56.61 18.75
CA GLY A 22 21.24 -55.49 19.67
C GLY A 22 20.67 -54.15 19.22
N ALA A 23 20.81 -53.86 17.89
CA ALA A 23 20.22 -52.66 17.33
C ALA A 23 18.70 -52.65 17.42
N GLN A 24 18.02 -53.80 17.23
CA GLN A 24 16.57 -53.92 17.41
C GLN A 24 16.13 -53.66 18.86
N PHE A 25 16.85 -54.18 19.85
CA PHE A 25 16.60 -53.85 21.27
C PHE A 25 16.78 -52.37 21.52
N TYR A 26 17.83 -51.76 21.00
CA TYR A 26 18.06 -50.34 21.11
C TYR A 26 16.93 -49.50 20.47
N THR A 27 16.47 -49.88 19.27
CA THR A 27 15.33 -49.25 18.60
C THR A 27 14.09 -49.32 19.46
N ASN A 28 13.74 -50.51 20.02
CA ASN A 28 12.60 -50.69 20.91
C ASN A 28 12.72 -49.88 22.20
N TYR A 29 13.91 -49.82 22.80
CA TYR A 29 14.20 -48.98 23.96
C TYR A 29 13.93 -47.50 23.66
N LYS A 30 14.41 -46.99 22.55
CA LYS A 30 14.19 -45.61 22.13
C LYS A 30 12.72 -45.28 21.85
N ILE A 31 11.98 -46.19 21.21
CA ILE A 31 10.54 -46.01 21.04
C ILE A 31 9.84 -45.91 22.39
N ASN A 32 10.15 -46.83 23.33
CA ASN A 32 9.56 -46.80 24.67
C ASN A 32 9.89 -45.50 25.40
N GLN A 33 11.15 -45.04 25.33
CA GLN A 33 11.57 -43.77 25.92
C GLN A 33 10.80 -42.59 25.35
N THR A 34 10.56 -42.56 24.05
CA THR A 34 9.78 -41.51 23.41
C THR A 34 8.30 -41.56 23.79
N LEU A 35 7.69 -42.77 23.85
CA LEU A 35 6.30 -42.91 24.24
C LEU A 35 6.04 -42.52 25.69
N GLN A 36 7.03 -42.64 26.59
CA GLN A 36 6.95 -42.20 27.97
C GLN A 36 6.93 -40.67 28.14
N GLN A 37 7.28 -39.90 27.07
CA GLN A 37 7.20 -38.42 27.09
C GLN A 37 5.78 -37.90 26.86
N PHE A 38 4.84 -38.74 26.50
CA PHE A 38 3.42 -38.37 26.40
C PHE A 38 2.70 -38.50 27.73
N PRO A 39 1.73 -37.60 28.04
CA PRO A 39 1.17 -36.56 27.19
C PRO A 39 2.16 -35.43 26.92
N TYR A 40 2.24 -34.99 25.66
CA TYR A 40 3.14 -33.92 25.23
C TYR A 40 2.37 -32.61 25.08
N TYR A 41 2.80 -31.59 25.83
CA TYR A 41 2.21 -30.27 25.81
C TYR A 41 2.79 -29.51 24.60
N PHE A 42 2.01 -29.45 23.53
CA PHE A 42 2.45 -28.78 22.29
C PHE A 42 2.35 -27.26 22.40
N SER A 43 1.33 -26.77 23.13
CA SER A 43 1.13 -25.36 23.48
C SER A 43 0.24 -25.26 24.73
N ASP A 44 0.06 -24.06 25.26
CA ASP A 44 -0.87 -23.79 26.37
C ASP A 44 -2.32 -24.20 26.06
N LYS A 45 -2.63 -24.40 24.78
CA LYS A 45 -3.98 -24.73 24.27
C LYS A 45 -4.14 -26.16 23.77
N LEU A 46 -3.06 -26.92 23.62
CA LEU A 46 -3.11 -28.23 22.98
C LEU A 46 -2.18 -29.24 23.60
N THR A 47 -2.76 -30.34 24.08
CA THR A 47 -2.03 -31.51 24.58
C THR A 47 -2.16 -32.68 23.61
N VAL A 48 -1.05 -33.33 23.27
CA VAL A 48 -1.01 -34.54 22.45
C VAL A 48 -0.89 -35.77 23.33
N HIS A 49 -1.78 -36.70 23.14
CA HIS A 49 -1.78 -38.00 23.86
C HIS A 49 -1.44 -39.11 22.86
N VAL A 50 -0.85 -40.20 23.37
CA VAL A 50 -0.64 -41.44 22.65
C VAL A 50 -1.19 -42.61 23.46
N ALA A 51 -1.94 -43.47 22.80
CA ALA A 51 -2.38 -44.75 23.32
C ALA A 51 -1.76 -45.88 22.52
N GLN A 52 -1.14 -46.86 23.17
CA GLN A 52 -0.58 -48.03 22.51
C GLN A 52 -1.58 -49.18 22.67
N THR A 53 -2.12 -49.69 21.55
CA THR A 53 -3.14 -50.75 21.54
C THR A 53 -2.54 -52.13 21.35
N LYS A 54 -1.45 -52.26 20.60
CA LYS A 54 -0.70 -53.51 20.45
C LYS A 54 0.79 -53.27 20.49
N GLN A 55 1.53 -54.29 20.97
CA GLN A 55 2.99 -54.30 21.01
C GLN A 55 3.53 -55.67 20.71
N ASN A 56 4.36 -55.76 19.65
CA ASN A 56 5.19 -56.88 19.33
C ASN A 56 6.67 -56.47 19.27
N PHE A 57 7.57 -57.41 19.11
CA PHE A 57 9.01 -57.14 19.05
C PHE A 57 9.39 -56.23 17.85
N PHE A 58 8.68 -56.37 16.72
CA PHE A 58 8.92 -55.63 15.48
C PHE A 58 7.83 -54.62 15.15
N SER A 59 6.70 -54.60 15.86
CA SER A 59 5.57 -53.73 15.47
C SER A 59 4.81 -53.21 16.68
N ARG A 60 4.17 -52.05 16.51
CA ARG A 60 3.26 -51.43 17.48
C ARG A 60 2.10 -50.76 16.77
N GLU A 61 0.93 -50.80 17.38
CA GLU A 61 -0.19 -49.98 16.96
C GLU A 61 -0.39 -48.84 17.98
N LEU A 62 -0.41 -47.62 17.47
CA LEU A 62 -0.52 -46.38 18.25
C LEU A 62 -1.72 -45.57 17.75
N THR A 63 -2.44 -44.96 18.69
CA THR A 63 -3.45 -43.96 18.41
C THR A 63 -3.03 -42.64 19.02
N PHE A 64 -2.88 -41.63 18.18
CA PHE A 64 -2.63 -40.26 18.62
C PHE A 64 -3.93 -39.49 18.72
N SER A 65 -4.10 -38.76 19.83
CA SER A 65 -5.24 -37.89 20.05
C SER A 65 -4.78 -36.54 20.55
N ILE A 66 -5.54 -35.49 20.24
CA ILE A 66 -5.35 -34.16 20.74
C ILE A 66 -6.43 -33.81 21.74
N GLU A 67 -6.06 -33.06 22.76
CA GLU A 67 -6.96 -32.52 23.77
C GLU A 67 -6.78 -30.99 23.80
N PRO A 68 -7.73 -30.22 23.23
CA PRO A 68 -7.77 -28.77 23.38
C PRO A 68 -8.06 -28.41 24.84
N THR A 69 -7.35 -27.44 25.40
CA THR A 69 -7.51 -27.04 26.81
C THR A 69 -8.93 -26.57 27.13
N ASP A 70 -9.59 -25.95 26.13
CA ASP A 70 -10.93 -25.38 26.31
C ASP A 70 -12.07 -26.44 26.22
N GLU A 71 -11.85 -27.56 25.52
CA GLU A 71 -12.92 -28.53 25.24
C GLU A 71 -12.91 -29.78 26.13
N LYS A 72 -11.83 -30.06 26.85
CA LYS A 72 -11.63 -31.27 27.72
C LYS A 72 -11.97 -32.62 27.03
N GLN A 73 -12.17 -32.62 25.70
CA GLN A 73 -12.51 -33.80 24.93
C GLN A 73 -11.30 -34.21 24.06
N LYS A 74 -10.88 -35.46 24.19
CA LYS A 74 -9.84 -36.05 23.37
C LYS A 74 -10.41 -36.38 21.99
N ILE A 75 -9.75 -35.84 20.94
CA ILE A 75 -10.09 -36.12 19.54
C ILE A 75 -8.99 -36.99 18.96
N GLU A 76 -9.33 -38.18 18.51
CA GLU A 76 -8.41 -39.03 17.78
C GLU A 76 -8.09 -38.41 16.42
N VAL A 77 -6.79 -38.28 16.10
CA VAL A 77 -6.33 -37.60 14.89
C VAL A 77 -5.55 -38.50 13.93
N ILE A 78 -4.84 -39.54 14.47
CA ILE A 78 -4.01 -40.41 13.64
C ILE A 78 -3.95 -41.81 14.27
N HIS A 79 -4.21 -42.86 13.47
CA HIS A 79 -3.87 -44.24 13.76
C HIS A 79 -2.55 -44.60 13.06
N THR A 80 -1.61 -45.22 13.78
CA THR A 80 -0.27 -45.50 13.26
C THR A 80 0.14 -46.92 13.53
N GLU A 81 0.51 -47.64 12.49
CA GLU A 81 1.23 -48.90 12.55
C GLU A 81 2.73 -48.62 12.47
N LEU A 82 3.47 -48.92 13.54
CA LEU A 82 4.87 -48.68 13.68
C LEU A 82 5.65 -50.02 13.48
N THR A 83 6.60 -50.05 12.54
CA THR A 83 7.52 -51.15 12.33
C THR A 83 8.91 -50.72 12.84
N ALA A 84 9.40 -51.38 13.85
CA ALA A 84 10.72 -51.21 14.40
C ALA A 84 11.74 -52.06 13.68
N LEU A 85 12.70 -51.48 13.01
CA LEU A 85 13.82 -52.14 12.34
C LEU A 85 15.13 -51.80 13.05
N PRO A 86 16.18 -52.63 12.93
CA PRO A 86 17.52 -52.20 13.37
C PRO A 86 17.90 -50.90 12.67
N PHE A 87 18.16 -49.83 13.46
CA PHE A 87 18.55 -48.51 13.00
C PHE A 87 17.50 -47.64 12.28
N ALA A 88 16.27 -48.14 12.07
CA ALA A 88 15.22 -47.36 11.44
C ALA A 88 13.83 -47.70 12.03
N ILE A 89 12.93 -46.72 12.01
CA ILE A 89 11.54 -46.87 12.38
C ILE A 89 10.71 -46.49 11.16
N LEU A 90 9.84 -47.37 10.73
CA LEU A 90 8.86 -47.11 9.68
C LEU A 90 7.48 -46.93 10.32
N ALA A 91 6.73 -45.96 9.89
CA ALA A 91 5.37 -45.74 10.34
C ALA A 91 4.41 -45.64 9.13
N LYS A 92 3.33 -46.38 9.16
CA LYS A 92 2.18 -46.18 8.28
C LYS A 92 1.05 -45.62 9.13
N SER A 93 0.56 -44.45 8.77
CA SER A 93 -0.50 -43.79 9.52
C SER A 93 -1.68 -43.45 8.62
N GLU A 94 -2.87 -43.43 9.21
CA GLU A 94 -4.14 -43.14 8.55
C GLU A 94 -4.97 -42.23 9.44
N LEU A 95 -5.79 -41.36 8.82
CA LEU A 95 -6.76 -40.56 9.57
C LEU A 95 -7.93 -41.44 10.06
N PRO A 96 -8.42 -41.27 11.29
CA PRO A 96 -9.56 -42.02 11.79
C PRO A 96 -10.85 -41.59 11.10
N GLU A 97 -11.78 -42.54 10.91
CA GLU A 97 -13.06 -42.33 10.21
C GLU A 97 -13.88 -41.13 10.71
N PRO A 98 -13.98 -40.83 12.01
CA PRO A 98 -14.70 -39.63 12.47
C PRO A 98 -14.08 -38.31 11.99
N LEU A 99 -12.74 -38.25 11.85
CA LEU A 99 -12.05 -37.08 11.32
C LEU A 99 -12.23 -36.95 9.81
N ILE A 100 -12.14 -38.05 9.09
CA ILE A 100 -12.43 -38.11 7.63
C ILE A 100 -13.83 -37.57 7.36
N ARG A 101 -14.84 -38.00 8.15
CA ARG A 101 -16.23 -37.53 7.98
C ARG A 101 -16.35 -36.03 8.18
N LYS A 102 -15.74 -35.47 9.24
CA LYS A 102 -15.73 -34.02 9.47
C LYS A 102 -15.04 -33.24 8.36
N LEU A 103 -13.94 -33.78 7.80
CA LEU A 103 -13.24 -33.15 6.68
C LEU A 103 -14.10 -33.20 5.41
N ASN A 104 -14.74 -34.34 5.14
CA ASN A 104 -15.64 -34.49 3.98
C ASN A 104 -16.79 -33.46 4.04
N GLU A 105 -17.42 -33.32 5.20
CA GLU A 105 -18.50 -32.34 5.40
C GLU A 105 -18.02 -30.88 5.24
N LYS A 106 -16.87 -30.53 5.85
CA LYS A 106 -16.35 -29.15 5.82
C LYS A 106 -15.81 -28.74 4.46
N LEU A 107 -15.18 -29.67 3.74
CA LEU A 107 -14.51 -29.37 2.47
C LEU A 107 -15.36 -29.76 1.25
N ASN A 108 -16.56 -30.33 1.48
CA ASN A 108 -17.45 -30.80 0.43
C ASN A 108 -16.78 -31.79 -0.54
N ILE A 109 -16.01 -32.72 0.01
CA ILE A 109 -15.25 -33.75 -0.70
C ILE A 109 -15.60 -35.14 -0.16
N THR A 110 -15.14 -36.20 -0.85
CA THR A 110 -15.17 -37.55 -0.33
C THR A 110 -13.75 -38.12 -0.33
N ILE A 111 -13.15 -38.26 0.84
CA ILE A 111 -11.84 -38.89 0.99
C ILE A 111 -12.01 -40.41 0.81
N ASP A 112 -11.38 -40.97 -0.22
CA ASP A 112 -11.38 -42.39 -0.50
C ASP A 112 -10.20 -43.13 0.14
N GLU A 113 -9.04 -42.45 0.24
CA GLU A 113 -7.82 -43.00 0.82
C GLU A 113 -6.96 -41.88 1.41
N ASN A 114 -6.43 -42.08 2.62
CA ASN A 114 -5.43 -41.23 3.21
C ASN A 114 -4.33 -42.09 3.83
N ILE A 115 -3.12 -42.01 3.31
CA ILE A 115 -1.97 -42.78 3.79
C ILE A 115 -0.82 -41.83 4.06
N ILE A 116 -0.24 -41.99 5.25
CA ILE A 116 0.97 -41.28 5.66
C ILE A 116 2.06 -42.32 5.92
N ASN A 117 3.11 -42.32 5.09
CA ASN A 117 4.27 -43.15 5.28
C ASN A 117 5.42 -42.30 5.85
N SER A 118 5.95 -42.71 6.99
CA SER A 118 7.03 -42.00 7.65
C SER A 118 8.21 -42.92 7.92
N ARG A 119 9.42 -42.38 7.85
CA ARG A 119 10.68 -43.02 8.18
C ARG A 119 11.45 -42.15 9.17
N PHE A 120 11.75 -42.72 10.32
CA PHE A 120 12.48 -42.04 11.39
C PHE A 120 13.83 -42.70 11.59
N SER A 121 14.83 -41.92 11.91
CA SER A 121 16.07 -42.42 12.47
C SER A 121 15.90 -42.77 13.95
N VAL A 122 16.49 -43.87 14.38
CA VAL A 122 16.48 -44.28 15.80
C VAL A 122 17.22 -43.28 16.71
N VAL A 123 18.21 -42.60 16.16
CA VAL A 123 18.99 -41.55 16.88
C VAL A 123 18.42 -40.15 16.71
N GLY A 124 17.31 -39.99 15.95
CA GLY A 124 16.62 -38.72 15.76
C GLY A 124 17.31 -37.74 14.83
N ASP A 125 18.18 -38.22 13.91
CA ASP A 125 18.90 -37.35 12.99
C ASP A 125 18.16 -37.03 11.71
N TYR A 126 17.08 -37.76 11.38
CA TYR A 126 16.16 -37.43 10.29
C TYR A 126 14.74 -37.93 10.51
N LEU A 127 13.79 -37.25 9.90
CA LEU A 127 12.42 -37.68 9.67
C LEU A 127 12.06 -37.37 8.20
N GLN A 128 11.54 -38.36 7.50
CA GLN A 128 10.93 -38.22 6.18
C GLN A 128 9.50 -38.75 6.25
N SER A 129 8.55 -37.96 5.77
CA SER A 129 7.15 -38.35 5.75
C SER A 129 6.51 -37.97 4.42
N THR A 130 5.72 -38.88 3.86
CA THR A 130 4.93 -38.63 2.65
C THR A 130 3.48 -38.95 2.96
N MET A 131 2.62 -37.95 2.85
CA MET A 131 1.18 -38.08 2.93
C MET A 131 0.58 -38.08 1.52
N GLN A 132 -0.33 -39.02 1.24
CA GLN A 132 -1.12 -39.06 0.03
C GLN A 132 -2.59 -39.18 0.42
N THR A 133 -3.40 -38.22 -0.02
CA THR A 133 -4.85 -38.24 0.14
C THR A 133 -5.51 -38.27 -1.22
N LYS A 134 -6.21 -39.34 -1.52
CA LYS A 134 -7.06 -39.47 -2.71
C LYS A 134 -8.49 -39.12 -2.27
N PHE A 135 -9.12 -38.25 -3.03
CA PHE A 135 -10.47 -37.83 -2.74
C PHE A 135 -11.24 -37.51 -4.03
N ARG A 136 -12.55 -37.54 -3.93
CA ARG A 136 -13.44 -37.04 -4.97
C ARG A 136 -13.96 -35.67 -4.55
N ASP A 137 -13.92 -34.73 -5.47
CA ASP A 137 -14.45 -33.41 -5.28
C ASP A 137 -15.99 -33.32 -5.43
N PHE A 138 -16.56 -32.13 -5.31
CA PHE A 138 -18.00 -31.90 -5.48
C PHE A 138 -18.54 -32.43 -6.83
N THR A 139 -17.75 -32.39 -7.90
CA THR A 139 -18.11 -32.89 -9.23
C THR A 139 -17.84 -34.40 -9.41
N ASN A 140 -17.46 -35.07 -8.33
CA ASN A 140 -17.13 -36.51 -8.30
C ASN A 140 -15.89 -36.88 -9.14
N VAL A 141 -14.98 -35.92 -9.36
CA VAL A 141 -13.70 -36.13 -10.05
C VAL A 141 -12.63 -36.51 -9.02
N ASN A 142 -11.82 -37.53 -9.40
CA ASN A 142 -10.71 -38.00 -8.55
C ASN A 142 -9.59 -36.96 -8.48
N GLN A 143 -9.22 -36.60 -7.28
CA GLN A 143 -8.17 -35.64 -6.98
C GLN A 143 -7.10 -36.26 -6.07
N LEU A 144 -5.90 -35.69 -6.10
CA LEU A 144 -4.77 -36.11 -5.28
C LEU A 144 -4.13 -34.93 -4.57
N LEU A 145 -4.04 -35.03 -3.25
CA LEU A 145 -3.18 -34.18 -2.41
C LEU A 145 -1.96 -35.02 -2.00
N LYS A 146 -0.76 -34.55 -2.32
CA LYS A 146 0.51 -35.12 -1.87
C LYS A 146 1.26 -34.10 -1.04
N THR A 147 1.74 -34.52 0.14
CA THR A 147 2.61 -33.69 0.98
C THR A 147 3.83 -34.49 1.39
N GLU A 148 5.01 -33.94 1.19
CA GLU A 148 6.29 -34.50 1.62
C GLU A 148 6.89 -33.59 2.70
N LEU A 149 7.33 -34.19 3.80
CA LEU A 149 7.97 -33.52 4.91
C LEU A 149 9.34 -34.16 5.15
N ASN A 150 10.40 -33.31 5.19
CA ASN A 150 11.75 -33.70 5.48
C ASN A 150 12.28 -32.88 6.68
N PHE A 151 12.81 -33.56 7.66
CA PHE A 151 13.50 -32.96 8.80
C PHE A 151 14.91 -33.54 8.89
N ALA A 152 15.91 -32.68 9.07
CA ALA A 152 17.28 -33.06 9.31
C ALA A 152 17.79 -32.42 10.61
N SER A 153 18.26 -33.24 11.57
CA SER A 153 18.66 -32.75 12.88
C SER A 153 19.90 -31.85 12.88
N LYS A 154 20.77 -31.97 11.87
CA LYS A 154 21.95 -31.11 11.72
C LYS A 154 21.58 -29.64 11.50
N THR A 155 20.60 -29.39 10.66
CA THR A 155 20.10 -28.03 10.34
C THR A 155 18.94 -27.65 11.22
N LYS A 156 18.23 -28.65 11.78
CA LYS A 156 16.96 -28.52 12.51
C LYS A 156 15.85 -27.88 11.67
N PHE A 157 16.01 -27.74 10.35
CA PHE A 157 14.95 -27.24 9.46
C PHE A 157 13.95 -28.34 9.11
N VAL A 158 12.71 -27.89 8.86
CA VAL A 158 11.63 -28.72 8.32
C VAL A 158 11.31 -28.20 6.93
N GLU A 159 11.48 -29.06 5.93
CA GLU A 159 11.10 -28.80 4.55
C GLU A 159 9.75 -29.47 4.28
N ILE A 160 8.80 -28.75 3.73
CA ILE A 160 7.48 -29.27 3.36
C ILE A 160 7.25 -28.97 1.88
N GLN A 161 6.85 -29.99 1.13
CA GLN A 161 6.43 -29.85 -0.26
C GLN A 161 4.99 -30.33 -0.39
N THR A 162 4.12 -29.54 -1.01
CA THR A 162 2.71 -29.89 -1.19
C THR A 162 2.33 -29.78 -2.66
N ALA A 163 1.58 -30.75 -3.15
CA ALA A 163 1.00 -30.75 -4.49
C ALA A 163 -0.45 -31.23 -4.43
N LEU A 164 -1.36 -30.40 -4.97
CA LEU A 164 -2.77 -30.71 -5.13
C LEU A 164 -3.11 -30.63 -6.63
N THR A 165 -3.81 -31.63 -7.16
CA THR A 165 -4.19 -31.63 -8.59
C THR A 165 -5.24 -30.58 -8.92
N GLY A 166 -5.99 -30.12 -7.96
CA GLY A 166 -7.09 -29.17 -8.05
C GLY A 166 -8.37 -29.79 -7.49
N PHE A 167 -9.41 -28.99 -7.28
CA PHE A 167 -10.73 -29.51 -6.91
C PHE A 167 -11.83 -28.46 -7.07
N ASN A 168 -13.06 -28.94 -7.27
CA ASN A 168 -14.27 -28.14 -7.23
C ASN A 168 -14.85 -28.22 -5.82
N TYR A 169 -14.91 -27.10 -5.12
CA TYR A 169 -15.50 -27.04 -3.77
C TYR A 169 -17.03 -27.08 -3.82
N ASP A 170 -17.61 -26.41 -4.81
CA ASP A 170 -19.04 -26.39 -5.12
C ASP A 170 -19.27 -26.18 -6.62
N SER A 171 -20.48 -25.83 -7.05
CA SER A 171 -20.83 -25.57 -8.45
C SER A 171 -20.20 -24.33 -9.06
N VAL A 172 -19.64 -23.42 -8.23
CA VAL A 172 -19.15 -22.09 -8.64
C VAL A 172 -17.73 -21.79 -8.17
N THR A 173 -17.21 -22.60 -7.24
CA THR A 173 -15.87 -22.41 -6.65
C THR A 173 -14.94 -23.53 -7.09
N GLU A 174 -13.93 -23.17 -7.87
CA GLU A 174 -12.91 -24.07 -8.39
C GLU A 174 -11.52 -23.64 -7.95
N PHE A 175 -10.77 -24.60 -7.43
CA PHE A 175 -9.33 -24.46 -7.16
C PHE A 175 -8.55 -25.28 -8.20
N GLY A 176 -7.63 -24.63 -8.88
CA GLY A 176 -6.74 -25.29 -9.82
C GLY A 176 -5.60 -26.04 -9.14
N LYS A 177 -4.60 -26.43 -9.91
CA LYS A 177 -3.42 -27.12 -9.40
C LYS A 177 -2.65 -26.20 -8.45
N LEU A 178 -2.41 -26.70 -7.23
CA LEU A 178 -1.58 -26.05 -6.22
C LEU A 178 -0.25 -26.79 -6.06
N THR A 179 0.86 -26.05 -6.02
CA THR A 179 2.15 -26.56 -5.55
C THR A 179 2.72 -25.60 -4.53
N GLY A 180 3.32 -26.13 -3.47
CA GLY A 180 3.90 -25.33 -2.40
C GLY A 180 5.18 -25.95 -1.87
N ASN A 181 6.22 -25.12 -1.68
CA ASN A 181 7.45 -25.49 -0.99
C ASN A 181 7.62 -24.55 0.20
N TYR A 182 7.84 -25.11 1.37
CA TYR A 182 7.94 -24.39 2.62
C TYR A 182 9.18 -24.80 3.37
N LEU A 183 9.87 -23.84 3.95
CA LEU A 183 11.02 -24.06 4.85
C LEU A 183 10.72 -23.43 6.20
N LEU A 184 10.80 -24.26 7.25
CA LEU A 184 10.58 -23.83 8.64
C LEU A 184 11.89 -23.92 9.41
N GLN A 185 12.17 -22.91 10.21
CA GLN A 185 13.33 -22.82 11.10
C GLN A 185 12.89 -22.92 12.57
N PRO A 186 13.63 -23.65 13.44
CA PRO A 186 13.34 -23.66 14.86
C PRO A 186 13.65 -22.31 15.51
N MET A 187 12.73 -21.82 16.36
CA MET A 187 12.83 -20.55 17.06
C MET A 187 13.12 -20.69 18.55
N GLY A 188 13.49 -21.90 19.04
CA GLY A 188 13.54 -22.24 20.44
C GLY A 188 12.19 -22.70 20.98
N ASP A 189 12.15 -23.27 22.18
CA ASP A 189 10.94 -23.72 22.90
C ASP A 189 9.96 -24.56 22.06
N HIS A 190 10.52 -25.44 21.20
CA HIS A 190 9.75 -26.34 20.29
C HIS A 190 8.89 -25.65 19.26
N ARG A 191 9.08 -24.34 19.01
CA ARG A 191 8.38 -23.58 17.96
C ARG A 191 9.20 -23.53 16.66
N TYR A 192 8.48 -23.58 15.54
CA TYR A 192 9.03 -23.39 14.20
C TYR A 192 8.40 -22.17 13.56
N ASP A 193 9.22 -21.39 12.87
CA ASP A 193 8.76 -20.25 12.08
C ASP A 193 8.98 -20.52 10.60
N LEU A 194 8.03 -20.09 9.77
CA LEU A 194 8.11 -20.19 8.32
C LEU A 194 9.09 -19.12 7.83
N ILE A 195 10.20 -19.55 7.23
CA ILE A 195 11.23 -18.66 6.71
C ILE A 195 11.22 -18.55 5.20
N GLN A 196 10.75 -19.58 4.49
CA GLN A 196 10.56 -19.51 3.04
C GLN A 196 9.25 -20.20 2.66
N ALA A 197 8.53 -19.59 1.72
CA ALA A 197 7.41 -20.21 1.02
C ALA A 197 7.47 -19.85 -0.47
N ASN A 198 7.18 -20.85 -1.29
CA ASN A 198 6.96 -20.68 -2.73
C ASN A 198 5.70 -21.45 -3.08
N VAL A 199 4.61 -20.74 -3.34
CA VAL A 199 3.29 -21.32 -3.60
C VAL A 199 2.82 -20.88 -4.97
N HIS A 200 2.39 -21.85 -5.78
CA HIS A 200 1.82 -21.61 -7.09
C HIS A 200 0.44 -22.25 -7.17
N LEU A 201 -0.57 -21.45 -7.51
CA LEU A 201 -1.94 -21.87 -7.79
C LEU A 201 -2.28 -21.51 -9.24
N SER A 202 -2.62 -22.51 -10.05
CA SER A 202 -2.82 -22.30 -11.49
C SER A 202 -4.07 -21.47 -11.81
N ASN A 203 -5.16 -21.68 -11.08
CA ASN A 203 -6.38 -20.88 -11.18
C ASN A 203 -7.20 -20.94 -9.90
N LEU A 204 -8.00 -19.89 -9.69
CA LEU A 204 -9.01 -19.82 -8.63
C LEU A 204 -10.24 -19.10 -9.20
N ASN A 205 -11.36 -19.79 -9.23
CA ASN A 205 -12.65 -19.24 -9.65
C ASN A 205 -13.63 -19.30 -8.47
N PHE A 206 -14.33 -18.21 -8.21
CA PHE A 206 -15.40 -18.21 -7.21
C PHE A 206 -16.42 -17.09 -7.47
N ILE A 207 -17.61 -17.28 -6.92
CA ILE A 207 -18.67 -16.28 -6.89
C ILE A 207 -18.90 -15.90 -5.43
N ASN A 208 -18.88 -14.60 -5.13
CA ASN A 208 -19.21 -14.12 -3.78
C ASN A 208 -20.73 -14.03 -3.55
N GLY A 209 -21.17 -13.77 -2.30
CA GLY A 209 -22.58 -13.70 -1.91
C GLY A 209 -23.43 -12.66 -2.65
N GLU A 210 -22.81 -11.73 -3.40
CA GLU A 210 -23.45 -10.70 -4.22
C GLU A 210 -23.49 -11.09 -5.72
N ASN A 211 -23.21 -12.36 -6.06
CA ASN A 211 -23.08 -12.91 -7.41
C ASN A 211 -21.91 -12.30 -8.22
N ASN A 212 -20.94 -11.67 -7.58
CA ASN A 212 -19.74 -11.20 -8.29
C ASN A 212 -18.80 -12.35 -8.55
N GLN A 213 -18.47 -12.54 -9.81
CA GLN A 213 -17.57 -13.60 -10.29
C GLN A 213 -16.11 -13.10 -10.32
N PHE A 214 -15.23 -13.89 -9.73
CA PHE A 214 -13.77 -13.67 -9.76
C PHE A 214 -13.09 -14.86 -10.40
N ASN A 215 -12.19 -14.60 -11.34
CA ASN A 215 -11.41 -15.60 -12.03
C ASN A 215 -9.94 -15.15 -12.01
N PHE A 216 -9.11 -15.87 -11.26
CA PHE A 216 -7.66 -15.65 -11.14
C PHE A 216 -6.90 -16.73 -11.89
N LYS A 217 -5.82 -16.36 -12.57
CA LYS A 217 -4.90 -17.31 -13.23
C LYS A 217 -3.47 -17.08 -12.76
N ASN A 218 -2.76 -18.20 -12.58
CA ASN A 218 -1.34 -18.24 -12.25
C ASN A 218 -0.99 -17.33 -11.06
N ILE A 219 -1.47 -17.68 -9.88
CA ILE A 219 -1.14 -17.00 -8.64
C ILE A 219 0.18 -17.57 -8.10
N VAL A 220 1.20 -16.75 -7.98
CA VAL A 220 2.50 -17.11 -7.39
C VAL A 220 2.75 -16.26 -6.16
N TYR A 221 2.94 -16.92 -5.03
CA TYR A 221 3.29 -16.28 -3.76
C TYR A 221 4.68 -16.73 -3.31
N LEU A 222 5.54 -15.76 -3.02
CA LEU A 222 6.89 -15.99 -2.49
C LEU A 222 7.04 -15.27 -1.15
N LEU A 223 7.62 -15.95 -0.18
CA LEU A 223 8.03 -15.41 1.11
C LEU A 223 9.46 -15.81 1.36
N ASP A 224 10.29 -14.85 1.78
CA ASP A 224 11.65 -15.09 2.27
C ASP A 224 11.88 -14.23 3.53
N LYS A 225 12.20 -14.90 4.65
CA LYS A 225 12.38 -14.29 5.97
C LYS A 225 13.76 -14.68 6.50
N SER A 226 14.53 -13.71 6.93
CA SER A 226 15.84 -13.93 7.54
C SER A 226 15.95 -13.22 8.88
N PHE A 227 16.45 -13.92 9.90
CA PHE A 227 16.63 -13.37 11.25
C PHE A 227 18.00 -12.74 11.39
N ASN A 228 18.04 -11.60 12.09
CA ASN A 228 19.26 -10.87 12.43
C ASN A 228 19.67 -11.15 13.89
N GLU A 229 20.95 -10.96 14.20
CA GLU A 229 21.50 -11.14 15.56
C GLU A 229 20.84 -10.22 16.61
N GLN A 230 20.22 -9.12 16.18
CA GLN A 230 19.59 -8.10 17.04
C GLN A 230 18.11 -8.37 17.37
N GLN A 231 17.65 -9.62 17.31
CA GLN A 231 16.23 -9.98 17.50
C GLN A 231 15.26 -9.30 16.54
N THR A 232 15.72 -8.95 15.36
CA THR A 232 14.92 -8.44 14.25
C THR A 232 14.96 -9.40 13.09
N TYR A 233 14.03 -9.25 12.15
CA TYR A 233 14.05 -10.02 10.92
C TYR A 233 13.84 -9.14 9.68
N ASN A 234 14.32 -9.62 8.55
CA ASN A 234 14.03 -9.05 7.23
C ASN A 234 12.98 -9.92 6.55
N LEU A 235 12.09 -9.31 5.80
CA LEU A 235 10.99 -9.98 5.12
C LEU A 235 10.91 -9.52 3.67
N LYS A 236 10.89 -10.48 2.75
CA LYS A 236 10.56 -10.25 1.34
C LYS A 236 9.30 -11.01 1.01
N LEU A 237 8.32 -10.32 0.47
CA LEU A 237 7.07 -10.88 -0.01
C LEU A 237 6.90 -10.54 -1.49
N SER A 238 6.38 -11.49 -2.27
CA SER A 238 5.97 -11.25 -3.64
C SER A 238 4.69 -12.01 -3.93
N LEU A 239 3.71 -11.33 -4.52
CA LEU A 239 2.49 -11.93 -5.06
C LEU A 239 2.37 -11.52 -6.52
N ASN A 240 2.34 -12.49 -7.42
CA ASN A 240 2.14 -12.27 -8.84
C ASN A 240 0.88 -13.01 -9.29
N ILE A 241 0.06 -12.35 -10.09
CA ILE A 241 -1.17 -12.90 -10.69
C ILE A 241 -1.13 -12.54 -12.17
N ASP A 242 -1.16 -13.53 -13.05
CA ASP A 242 -1.09 -13.26 -14.49
C ASP A 242 -2.35 -12.59 -15.00
N ASP A 243 -3.53 -13.11 -14.64
CA ASP A 243 -4.81 -12.54 -15.01
C ASP A 243 -5.80 -12.57 -13.83
N LEU A 244 -6.55 -11.50 -13.66
CA LEU A 244 -7.73 -11.42 -12.83
C LEU A 244 -8.89 -10.86 -13.66
N ASN A 245 -9.96 -11.62 -13.78
CA ASN A 245 -11.21 -11.15 -14.38
C ASN A 245 -12.29 -11.02 -13.31
N TYR A 246 -12.95 -9.88 -13.29
CA TYR A 246 -14.07 -9.55 -12.42
C TYR A 246 -15.35 -9.39 -13.24
N ASN A 247 -16.35 -10.21 -12.97
CA ASN A 247 -17.67 -10.25 -13.64
C ASN A 247 -17.61 -10.38 -15.18
N ASN A 248 -16.51 -10.88 -15.74
CA ASN A 248 -16.23 -10.87 -17.17
C ASN A 248 -16.28 -9.46 -17.82
N GLN A 249 -16.26 -8.41 -17.01
CA GLN A 249 -16.31 -7.00 -17.44
C GLN A 249 -14.98 -6.31 -17.25
N THR A 250 -14.33 -6.50 -16.10
CA THR A 250 -13.05 -5.87 -15.79
C THR A 250 -11.94 -6.92 -15.79
N SER A 251 -10.88 -6.66 -16.54
CA SER A 251 -9.71 -7.54 -16.64
C SER A 251 -8.45 -6.78 -16.17
N PHE A 252 -7.67 -7.44 -15.33
CA PHE A 252 -6.36 -7.01 -14.87
C PHE A 252 -5.31 -8.02 -15.33
N GLN A 253 -4.26 -7.56 -16.01
CA GLN A 253 -3.18 -8.40 -16.51
C GLN A 253 -1.88 -8.12 -15.78
N HIS A 254 -1.17 -9.18 -15.39
CA HIS A 254 0.11 -9.14 -14.70
C HIS A 254 0.11 -8.19 -13.49
N ILE A 255 -0.65 -8.56 -12.46
CA ILE A 255 -0.63 -7.90 -11.16
C ILE A 255 0.60 -8.39 -10.40
N ALA A 256 1.43 -7.47 -9.92
CA ALA A 256 2.59 -7.77 -9.08
C ALA A 256 2.55 -6.90 -7.81
N LEU A 257 2.63 -7.54 -6.65
CA LEU A 257 2.80 -6.92 -5.35
C LEU A 257 4.12 -7.40 -4.78
N GLN A 258 4.96 -6.47 -4.34
CA GLN A 258 6.23 -6.81 -3.68
C GLN A 258 6.39 -5.98 -2.41
N SER A 259 6.98 -6.59 -1.40
CA SER A 259 7.36 -5.93 -0.16
C SER A 259 8.74 -6.40 0.26
N ASN A 260 9.62 -5.46 0.57
CA ASN A 260 10.93 -5.72 1.14
C ASN A 260 11.08 -4.88 2.40
N GLN A 261 11.14 -5.54 3.55
CA GLN A 261 11.20 -4.87 4.85
C GLN A 261 12.44 -5.33 5.61
N VAL A 262 13.12 -4.39 6.24
CA VAL A 262 14.37 -4.62 6.96
C VAL A 262 14.23 -4.20 8.41
N GLY A 263 14.69 -5.05 9.32
CA GLY A 263 14.75 -4.74 10.73
C GLY A 263 13.40 -4.71 11.42
N ILE A 264 12.47 -5.59 11.02
CA ILE A 264 11.18 -5.75 11.70
C ILE A 264 11.44 -6.30 13.11
N PRO A 265 10.93 -5.67 14.18
CA PRO A 265 11.08 -6.18 15.53
C PRO A 265 10.46 -7.58 15.70
N ASN A 266 11.20 -8.50 16.32
CA ASN A 266 10.73 -9.88 16.48
C ASN A 266 9.52 -9.99 17.45
N GLU A 267 9.30 -8.98 18.29
CA GLU A 267 8.13 -8.89 19.20
C GLU A 267 6.81 -8.67 18.45
N VAL A 268 6.88 -8.24 17.17
CA VAL A 268 5.69 -8.11 16.34
C VAL A 268 5.33 -9.47 15.74
N ASN A 269 4.72 -10.32 16.55
CA ASN A 269 4.09 -11.52 16.03
C ASN A 269 2.76 -11.16 15.37
N PHE A 270 2.84 -10.54 14.20
CA PHE A 270 1.70 -10.02 13.43
C PHE A 270 0.61 -11.09 13.26
N TYR A 271 1.02 -12.29 12.84
CA TYR A 271 0.08 -13.37 12.58
C TYR A 271 -0.63 -13.85 13.85
N GLU A 272 0.09 -14.04 14.96
CA GLU A 272 -0.52 -14.48 16.22
C GLU A 272 -1.44 -13.40 16.80
N LYS A 273 -1.06 -12.12 16.73
CA LYS A 273 -1.91 -11.02 17.15
C LYS A 273 -3.19 -10.94 16.31
N ILE A 274 -3.07 -11.01 14.98
CA ILE A 274 -4.23 -11.00 14.07
C ILE A 274 -5.11 -12.23 14.29
N LYS A 275 -4.52 -13.42 14.48
CA LYS A 275 -5.27 -14.65 14.75
C LYS A 275 -6.01 -14.59 16.10
N ALA A 276 -5.38 -14.02 17.13
CA ALA A 276 -6.00 -13.85 18.45
C ALA A 276 -7.24 -12.92 18.39
N LEU A 277 -7.30 -12.02 17.43
CA LEU A 277 -8.40 -11.06 17.25
C LEU A 277 -9.65 -11.66 16.60
N ASN A 278 -9.58 -12.89 16.08
CA ASN A 278 -10.70 -13.65 15.50
C ASN A 278 -11.55 -12.82 14.50
N LEU A 279 -10.95 -12.49 13.35
CA LEU A 279 -11.51 -11.57 12.34
C LEU A 279 -12.85 -12.00 11.71
N TYR A 280 -13.26 -13.27 11.89
CA TYR A 280 -14.45 -13.83 11.23
C TYR A 280 -15.80 -13.31 11.79
N ASP A 281 -15.78 -12.62 12.94
CA ASP A 281 -16.97 -12.12 13.64
C ASP A 281 -17.09 -10.58 13.65
N LEU A 282 -16.48 -9.89 12.69
CA LEU A 282 -16.52 -8.43 12.61
C LEU A 282 -17.80 -7.93 11.94
N SER A 283 -18.85 -7.63 12.71
CA SER A 283 -19.92 -6.73 12.26
C SER A 283 -19.75 -5.36 12.94
N MET A 284 -20.02 -4.27 12.21
CA MET A 284 -19.70 -2.91 12.70
C MET A 284 -20.63 -2.34 13.78
N ASP A 285 -21.57 -3.10 14.29
CA ASP A 285 -22.65 -2.61 15.16
C ASP A 285 -22.40 -2.80 16.67
N ASN A 286 -21.25 -3.29 17.10
CA ASN A 286 -20.98 -3.62 18.51
C ASN A 286 -19.68 -2.95 19.02
N LEU A 287 -19.74 -2.33 20.20
CA LEU A 287 -18.62 -1.63 20.84
C LEU A 287 -17.37 -2.52 21.04
N GLU A 288 -17.58 -3.82 21.30
CA GLU A 288 -16.48 -4.79 21.46
C GLU A 288 -15.73 -5.02 20.15
N GLN A 289 -16.41 -4.90 19.02
CA GLN A 289 -15.84 -5.05 17.69
C GLN A 289 -15.03 -3.83 17.27
N TYR A 290 -15.43 -2.62 17.71
CA TYR A 290 -14.62 -1.41 17.54
C TYR A 290 -13.29 -1.52 18.27
N LYS A 291 -13.26 -2.07 19.49
CA LYS A 291 -12.01 -2.31 20.23
C LYS A 291 -11.11 -3.32 19.52
N LYS A 292 -11.68 -4.39 18.96
CA LYS A 292 -10.92 -5.35 18.15
C LYS A 292 -10.35 -4.70 16.89
N LEU A 293 -11.13 -3.86 16.21
CA LEU A 293 -10.67 -3.14 15.02
C LEU A 293 -9.54 -2.16 15.37
N GLU A 294 -9.63 -1.46 16.49
CA GLU A 294 -8.56 -0.61 17.02
C GLU A 294 -7.28 -1.41 17.26
N GLU A 295 -7.36 -2.55 17.96
CA GLU A 295 -6.23 -3.42 18.22
C GLU A 295 -5.60 -3.96 16.93
N ILE A 296 -6.42 -4.37 15.95
CA ILE A 296 -5.95 -4.79 14.62
C ILE A 296 -5.19 -3.66 13.94
N THR A 297 -5.75 -2.46 13.94
CA THR A 297 -5.14 -1.30 13.29
C THR A 297 -3.81 -0.94 13.96
N HIS A 298 -3.72 -1.03 15.29
CA HIS A 298 -2.46 -0.84 16.00
C HIS A 298 -1.41 -1.87 15.60
N VAL A 299 -1.80 -3.15 15.49
CA VAL A 299 -0.89 -4.23 15.04
C VAL A 299 -0.43 -4.01 13.60
N ILE A 300 -1.33 -3.59 12.71
CA ILE A 300 -0.99 -3.28 11.32
C ILE A 300 -0.01 -2.10 11.25
N PHE A 301 -0.25 -1.03 11.99
CA PHE A 301 0.64 0.13 12.02
C PHE A 301 2.01 -0.23 12.59
N ASP A 302 2.07 -1.03 13.65
CA ASP A 302 3.35 -1.51 14.18
C ASP A 302 4.12 -2.34 13.15
N TYR A 303 3.43 -3.21 12.42
CA TYR A 303 4.05 -4.02 11.38
C TYR A 303 4.55 -3.18 10.19
N LEU A 304 3.78 -2.18 9.76
CA LEU A 304 4.11 -1.37 8.59
C LEU A 304 5.18 -0.30 8.88
N PHE A 305 5.20 0.27 10.09
CA PHE A 305 5.96 1.49 10.36
C PHE A 305 7.07 1.38 11.42
N ASN A 306 7.16 0.27 12.20
CA ASN A 306 8.22 0.07 13.20
C ASN A 306 9.48 -0.63 12.65
N ASN A 307 9.57 -0.83 11.34
CA ASN A 307 10.76 -1.38 10.69
C ASN A 307 11.81 -0.28 10.41
N LYS A 308 13.06 -0.69 10.20
CA LYS A 308 14.15 0.25 9.85
C LYS A 308 14.00 0.79 8.42
N GLN A 309 13.53 -0.06 7.52
CA GLN A 309 13.27 0.26 6.13
C GLN A 309 12.14 -0.61 5.60
N ALA A 310 11.29 -0.04 4.78
CA ALA A 310 10.24 -0.76 4.08
C ALA A 310 10.08 -0.22 2.67
N ASP A 311 10.09 -1.13 1.71
CA ASP A 311 9.85 -0.86 0.30
C ASP A 311 8.66 -1.69 -0.15
N TRP A 312 7.67 -1.04 -0.76
CA TRP A 312 6.52 -1.69 -1.37
C TRP A 312 6.42 -1.30 -2.83
N SER A 313 6.06 -2.23 -3.66
CA SER A 313 5.71 -1.94 -5.04
C SER A 313 4.44 -2.68 -5.46
N PHE A 314 3.66 -2.00 -6.26
CA PHE A 314 2.47 -2.52 -6.91
C PHE A 314 2.56 -2.23 -8.41
N ALA A 315 2.31 -3.21 -9.24
CA ALA A 315 2.30 -3.04 -10.69
C ALA A 315 1.13 -3.79 -11.32
N VAL A 316 0.53 -3.19 -12.34
CA VAL A 316 -0.45 -3.82 -13.21
C VAL A 316 -0.12 -3.45 -14.65
N LYS A 317 0.11 -4.44 -15.49
CA LYS A 317 0.48 -4.19 -16.89
C LYS A 317 -0.68 -3.58 -17.68
N LYS A 318 -1.90 -4.09 -17.46
CA LYS A 318 -3.07 -3.62 -18.18
C LYS A 318 -4.34 -3.81 -17.35
N ILE A 319 -5.18 -2.79 -17.34
CA ILE A 319 -6.55 -2.83 -16.80
C ILE A 319 -7.48 -2.46 -17.95
N THR A 320 -8.50 -3.27 -18.21
CA THR A 320 -9.53 -2.99 -19.20
C THR A 320 -10.90 -3.21 -18.59
N GLU A 321 -11.84 -2.35 -18.93
CA GLU A 321 -13.24 -2.50 -18.58
C GLU A 321 -14.05 -2.56 -19.87
N GLN A 322 -14.91 -3.58 -20.01
CA GLN A 322 -15.82 -3.69 -21.14
C GLN A 322 -17.09 -2.91 -20.86
N ARG A 323 -17.37 -1.89 -21.68
CA ARG A 323 -18.61 -1.10 -21.69
C ARG A 323 -19.22 -1.11 -23.09
N GLU A 324 -20.51 -0.83 -23.19
CA GLU A 324 -21.23 -0.90 -24.49
C GLU A 324 -20.66 0.05 -25.55
N ASP A 325 -20.23 1.26 -25.16
CA ASP A 325 -19.82 2.31 -26.10
C ASP A 325 -18.31 2.53 -26.17
N GLU A 326 -17.57 2.40 -25.07
CA GLU A 326 -16.13 2.66 -25.01
C GLU A 326 -15.49 1.81 -23.92
N ASN A 327 -14.33 1.23 -24.19
CA ASN A 327 -13.57 0.43 -23.23
C ASN A 327 -12.47 1.28 -22.58
N PRO A 328 -12.63 1.73 -21.32
CA PRO A 328 -11.56 2.37 -20.59
C PRO A 328 -10.36 1.42 -20.46
N GLU A 329 -9.17 1.99 -20.61
CA GLU A 329 -7.94 1.21 -20.55
C GLU A 329 -6.85 1.97 -19.77
N ILE A 330 -6.18 1.28 -18.87
CA ILE A 330 -4.99 1.77 -18.16
C ILE A 330 -3.84 0.82 -18.48
N ASN A 331 -2.70 1.36 -18.93
CA ASN A 331 -1.52 0.60 -19.27
C ASN A 331 -0.33 0.93 -18.38
N ASN A 332 0.39 -0.11 -17.93
CA ASN A 332 1.63 -0.04 -17.18
C ASN A 332 1.53 0.85 -15.93
N LEU A 333 0.50 0.60 -15.11
CA LEU A 333 0.39 1.23 -13.79
C LEU A 333 1.46 0.63 -12.88
N GLN A 334 2.30 1.48 -12.29
CA GLN A 334 3.28 1.11 -11.28
C GLN A 334 3.24 2.11 -10.13
N TYR A 335 3.30 1.60 -8.91
CA TYR A 335 3.41 2.41 -7.71
C TYR A 335 4.51 1.85 -6.81
N GLN A 336 5.33 2.72 -6.28
CA GLN A 336 6.39 2.40 -5.32
C GLN A 336 6.23 3.30 -4.09
N LEU A 337 6.44 2.73 -2.92
CA LEU A 337 6.52 3.44 -1.65
C LEU A 337 7.72 2.93 -0.88
N SER A 338 8.61 3.82 -0.49
CA SER A 338 9.77 3.52 0.36
C SER A 338 9.73 4.37 1.62
N ILE A 339 9.95 3.76 2.75
CA ILE A 339 10.06 4.43 4.06
C ILE A 339 11.38 4.00 4.69
N ASN A 340 12.19 4.98 5.09
CA ASN A 340 13.44 4.77 5.77
C ASN A 340 13.37 5.38 7.18
N ASN A 341 13.38 4.53 8.21
CA ASN A 341 13.26 4.86 9.63
C ASN A 341 14.58 4.64 10.40
N GLN A 342 15.74 4.75 9.73
CA GLN A 342 17.04 4.54 10.39
C GLN A 342 17.39 5.64 11.40
N SER A 343 16.76 6.78 11.34
CA SER A 343 16.86 7.89 12.28
C SER A 343 15.54 8.10 13.06
N LYS A 344 15.51 9.08 13.97
CA LYS A 344 14.27 9.47 14.67
C LYS A 344 13.21 10.03 13.71
N LEU A 345 13.65 10.62 12.60
CA LEU A 345 12.81 11.16 11.55
C LEU A 345 12.91 10.25 10.33
N SER A 346 11.85 10.12 9.61
CA SER A 346 11.72 9.23 8.48
C SER A 346 11.92 9.97 7.16
N ASP A 347 12.52 9.28 6.18
CA ASP A 347 12.47 9.69 4.79
C ASP A 347 11.44 8.83 4.06
N ILE A 348 10.52 9.48 3.37
CA ILE A 348 9.43 8.83 2.64
C ILE A 348 9.58 9.16 1.16
N TYR A 349 9.51 8.16 0.32
CA TYR A 349 9.52 8.28 -1.13
C TYR A 349 8.33 7.54 -1.72
N SER A 350 7.58 8.19 -2.60
CA SER A 350 6.53 7.54 -3.37
C SER A 350 6.64 7.90 -4.85
N HIS A 351 6.38 6.94 -5.71
CA HIS A 351 6.45 7.10 -7.15
C HIS A 351 5.32 6.32 -7.83
N LEU A 352 4.50 7.02 -8.57
CA LEU A 352 3.43 6.47 -9.40
C LEU A 352 3.76 6.74 -10.87
N THR A 353 3.68 5.71 -11.71
CA THR A 353 3.78 5.86 -13.16
C THR A 353 2.66 5.12 -13.85
N LEU A 354 2.23 5.64 -14.99
CA LEU A 354 1.39 4.92 -15.93
C LEU A 354 1.70 5.42 -17.35
N SER A 355 1.74 4.50 -18.31
CA SER A 355 2.09 4.88 -19.68
C SER A 355 0.91 5.45 -20.45
N GLN A 356 -0.30 5.00 -20.17
CA GLN A 356 -1.49 5.50 -20.86
C GLN A 356 -2.76 5.22 -20.08
N VAL A 357 -3.66 6.20 -20.07
CA VAL A 357 -5.08 6.05 -19.68
C VAL A 357 -5.94 6.55 -20.82
N ASN A 358 -6.90 5.73 -21.22
CA ASN A 358 -7.98 6.12 -22.10
C ASN A 358 -9.27 6.16 -21.28
N PHE A 359 -9.85 7.33 -21.13
CA PHE A 359 -11.15 7.51 -20.50
C PHE A 359 -12.29 7.43 -21.52
N PRO A 360 -13.52 7.15 -21.05
CA PRO A 360 -14.71 7.45 -21.83
C PRO A 360 -14.71 8.92 -22.29
N TYR A 361 -15.37 9.21 -23.40
CA TYR A 361 -15.44 10.57 -24.00
C TYR A 361 -14.14 11.05 -24.64
N LYS A 362 -13.27 10.10 -25.06
CA LYS A 362 -12.05 10.37 -25.86
C LYS A 362 -10.98 11.21 -25.16
N THR A 363 -11.02 11.29 -23.83
CA THR A 363 -9.93 11.87 -23.04
C THR A 363 -8.79 10.87 -22.89
N ARG A 364 -7.57 11.31 -23.12
CA ARG A 364 -6.36 10.49 -23.09
C ARG A 364 -5.26 11.15 -22.29
N ILE A 365 -4.64 10.37 -21.40
CA ILE A 365 -3.42 10.74 -20.68
C ILE A 365 -2.32 9.78 -21.11
N LYS A 366 -1.13 10.30 -21.45
CA LYS A 366 0.08 9.50 -21.71
C LYS A 366 1.22 9.93 -20.80
N ASP A 367 2.04 8.94 -20.42
CA ASP A 367 3.30 9.12 -19.71
C ASP A 367 3.12 9.95 -18.43
N LEU A 368 2.12 9.59 -17.60
CA LEU A 368 1.94 10.18 -16.28
C LEU A 368 2.98 9.62 -15.31
N SER A 369 3.69 10.52 -14.65
CA SER A 369 4.57 10.20 -13.52
C SER A 369 4.28 11.18 -12.38
N PHE A 370 4.09 10.66 -11.18
CA PHE A 370 4.02 11.42 -9.94
C PHE A 370 5.10 10.92 -9.00
N GLU A 371 6.01 11.79 -8.62
CA GLU A 371 7.07 11.53 -7.65
C GLU A 371 6.88 12.45 -6.45
N HIS A 372 6.93 11.88 -5.24
CA HIS A 372 6.89 12.63 -4.00
C HIS A 372 7.98 12.11 -3.06
N LYS A 373 8.74 13.03 -2.47
CA LYS A 373 9.77 12.75 -1.50
C LYS A 373 9.60 13.69 -0.31
N THR A 374 9.55 13.14 0.88
CA THR A 374 9.58 13.90 2.14
C THR A 374 10.74 13.42 2.98
N ASN A 375 11.66 14.32 3.32
CA ASN A 375 12.77 14.06 4.21
C ASN A 375 12.46 14.56 5.62
N LYS A 376 13.04 13.94 6.64
CA LYS A 376 12.94 14.35 8.05
C LYS A 376 11.50 14.44 8.56
N PHE A 377 10.62 13.54 8.13
CA PHE A 377 9.23 13.49 8.56
C PHE A 377 9.10 12.78 9.91
N ASP A 378 8.38 13.34 10.87
CA ASP A 378 8.09 12.69 12.15
C ASP A 378 6.96 11.65 11.99
N LEU A 379 7.26 10.56 11.29
CA LEU A 379 6.29 9.48 11.06
C LEU A 379 5.84 8.84 12.39
N ALA A 380 6.75 8.68 13.34
CA ALA A 380 6.43 8.06 14.64
C ALA A 380 5.42 8.90 15.42
N GLY A 381 5.58 10.22 15.47
CA GLY A 381 4.63 11.14 16.09
C GLY A 381 3.25 11.10 15.43
N HIS A 382 3.22 11.08 14.09
CA HIS A 382 1.96 10.96 13.33
C HIS A 382 1.23 9.64 13.60
N ILE A 383 1.96 8.52 13.60
CA ILE A 383 1.38 7.20 13.89
C ILE A 383 0.89 7.12 15.35
N ALA A 384 1.59 7.75 16.29
CA ALA A 384 1.14 7.80 17.68
C ALA A 384 -0.21 8.54 17.82
N ILE A 385 -0.38 9.67 17.12
CA ILE A 385 -1.65 10.40 17.06
C ILE A 385 -2.73 9.55 16.39
N LEU A 386 -2.45 8.91 15.25
CA LEU A 386 -3.39 8.01 14.59
C LEU A 386 -3.86 6.90 15.52
N LYS A 387 -2.96 6.21 16.19
CA LYS A 387 -3.29 5.13 17.13
C LYS A 387 -4.17 5.62 18.28
N GLN A 388 -3.88 6.79 18.83
CA GLN A 388 -4.60 7.31 19.97
C GLN A 388 -5.99 7.84 19.61
N TYR A 389 -6.18 8.39 18.42
CA TYR A 389 -7.37 9.18 18.08
C TYR A 389 -8.23 8.62 16.94
N LEU A 390 -7.74 7.66 16.15
CA LEU A 390 -8.49 7.13 15.00
C LEU A 390 -9.83 6.48 15.43
N PHE A 391 -9.83 5.77 16.55
CA PHE A 391 -11.00 5.04 17.08
C PHE A 391 -11.59 5.67 18.35
N LYS A 392 -11.09 6.84 18.76
CA LYS A 392 -11.58 7.50 19.97
C LYS A 392 -13.00 8.00 19.72
N ASN A 393 -13.88 7.40 20.41
CA ASN A 393 -15.32 7.54 20.60
C ASN A 393 -16.04 8.58 19.74
N ILE A 394 -16.72 8.11 18.72
CA ILE A 394 -17.63 8.89 17.85
C ILE A 394 -18.70 9.69 18.66
N ASN A 395 -18.95 9.32 19.92
CA ASN A 395 -19.94 9.94 20.81
C ASN A 395 -19.41 11.14 21.63
N THR A 396 -18.12 11.44 21.58
CA THR A 396 -17.54 12.63 22.24
C THR A 396 -16.71 13.41 21.21
N PRO A 397 -17.36 14.20 20.34
CA PRO A 397 -16.74 14.77 19.15
C PRO A 397 -15.77 15.90 19.38
N HIS A 398 -15.37 16.23 20.62
CA HIS A 398 -14.41 17.28 20.90
C HIS A 398 -13.42 16.87 21.96
N ASP A 399 -12.19 16.61 21.54
CA ASP A 399 -11.09 16.34 22.45
C ASP A 399 -10.06 17.50 22.38
N PRO A 400 -10.03 18.39 23.36
CA PRO A 400 -9.07 19.49 23.38
C PRO A 400 -7.61 19.01 23.44
N GLU A 401 -7.36 17.79 23.92
CA GLU A 401 -6.03 17.18 23.93
C GLU A 401 -5.56 16.84 22.51
N PHE A 402 -6.47 16.50 21.60
CA PHE A 402 -6.14 16.20 20.22
C PHE A 402 -5.47 17.40 19.52
N ILE A 403 -6.07 18.60 19.63
CA ILE A 403 -5.49 19.82 19.06
C ILE A 403 -4.13 20.14 19.71
N HIS A 404 -4.03 19.99 21.02
CA HIS A 404 -2.77 20.21 21.72
C HIS A 404 -1.65 19.28 21.21
N LYS A 405 -1.95 18.00 20.96
CA LYS A 405 -1.00 17.05 20.37
C LYS A 405 -0.58 17.43 18.95
N LEU A 406 -1.51 17.91 18.13
CA LEU A 406 -1.17 18.40 16.78
C LEU A 406 -0.24 19.63 16.85
N LEU A 407 -0.51 20.56 17.74
CA LEU A 407 0.35 21.75 17.95
C LEU A 407 1.74 21.38 18.49
N GLU A 408 1.84 20.36 19.37
CA GLU A 408 3.13 19.83 19.80
C GLU A 408 3.92 19.22 18.65
N LEU A 409 3.26 18.44 17.80
CA LEU A 409 3.88 17.85 16.62
C LEU A 409 4.37 18.93 15.65
N ALA A 410 3.59 19.99 15.47
CA ALA A 410 3.93 21.14 14.64
C ALA A 410 5.19 21.88 15.10
N LYS A 411 5.41 22.03 16.42
CA LYS A 411 6.60 22.71 16.98
C LYS A 411 7.92 22.04 16.60
N HIS A 412 7.88 20.77 16.29
CA HIS A 412 9.05 19.96 15.91
C HIS A 412 9.08 19.62 14.42
N TYR A 413 8.19 20.25 13.64
CA TYR A 413 8.12 20.01 12.22
C TYR A 413 9.42 20.44 11.53
N GLN A 414 10.06 19.49 10.84
CA GLN A 414 11.34 19.68 10.14
C GLN A 414 11.30 19.07 8.73
N ALA A 415 10.13 18.63 8.29
CA ALA A 415 10.02 17.97 7.01
C ALA A 415 10.33 18.93 5.85
N GLU A 416 10.95 18.37 4.82
CA GLU A 416 11.22 19.00 3.54
C GLU A 416 10.64 18.12 2.45
N SER A 417 9.75 18.68 1.61
CA SER A 417 9.02 17.90 0.62
C SER A 417 9.30 18.37 -0.80
N TYR A 418 9.37 17.40 -1.69
CA TYR A 418 9.49 17.59 -3.12
C TYR A 418 8.41 16.78 -3.82
N SER A 419 7.66 17.40 -4.71
CA SER A 419 6.70 16.69 -5.55
C SER A 419 6.90 17.08 -7.00
N THR A 420 6.87 16.12 -7.88
CA THR A 420 6.93 16.33 -9.33
C THR A 420 5.83 15.53 -10.01
N ILE A 421 4.99 16.21 -10.77
CA ILE A 421 4.02 15.58 -11.67
C ILE A 421 4.50 15.83 -13.10
N LYS A 422 4.62 14.78 -13.90
CA LYS A 422 4.92 14.86 -15.33
C LYS A 422 3.80 14.18 -16.11
N ILE A 423 3.34 14.81 -17.17
CA ILE A 423 2.36 14.26 -18.10
C ILE A 423 2.90 14.51 -19.51
N GLY A 424 3.23 13.46 -20.24
CA GLY A 424 3.73 13.59 -21.61
C GLY A 424 2.67 14.17 -22.55
N GLN A 425 1.43 13.69 -22.43
CA GLN A 425 0.31 14.22 -23.21
C GLN A 425 -0.99 14.11 -22.42
N LEU A 426 -1.78 15.21 -22.44
CA LEU A 426 -3.18 15.24 -21.99
C LEU A 426 -4.02 15.79 -23.13
N SER A 427 -4.94 15.01 -23.65
CA SER A 427 -5.76 15.43 -24.79
C SER A 427 -7.22 15.00 -24.64
N GLU A 428 -8.12 15.81 -25.14
CA GLU A 428 -9.51 15.47 -25.38
C GLU A 428 -9.79 15.72 -26.87
N LYS A 429 -10.27 14.67 -27.55
CA LYS A 429 -10.51 14.73 -29.00
C LYS A 429 -11.46 15.88 -29.34
N ASP A 430 -11.16 16.61 -30.40
CA ASP A 430 -11.93 17.75 -30.91
C ASP A 430 -12.01 18.95 -29.93
N LYS A 431 -11.15 18.99 -28.86
CA LYS A 431 -11.13 20.12 -27.91
C LYS A 431 -9.74 20.69 -27.69
N PHE A 432 -8.82 19.89 -27.12
CA PHE A 432 -7.48 20.38 -26.79
C PHE A 432 -6.42 19.27 -26.77
N ASN A 433 -5.16 19.67 -26.91
CA ASN A 433 -3.99 18.85 -26.71
C ASN A 433 -2.92 19.63 -25.91
N LEU A 434 -2.52 19.10 -24.76
CA LEU A 434 -1.44 19.59 -23.90
C LEU A 434 -0.27 18.61 -23.99
N GLU A 435 0.95 19.12 -24.13
CA GLU A 435 2.16 18.30 -24.22
C GLU A 435 3.20 18.73 -23.19
N ASN A 436 3.88 17.72 -22.61
CA ASN A 436 4.98 17.86 -21.67
C ASN A 436 4.65 18.78 -20.50
N ILE A 437 3.61 18.43 -19.75
CA ILE A 437 3.22 19.13 -18.53
C ILE A 437 4.16 18.68 -17.41
N VAL A 438 4.84 19.62 -16.77
CA VAL A 438 5.67 19.38 -15.57
C VAL A 438 5.24 20.34 -14.47
N LEU A 439 4.79 19.79 -13.35
CA LEU A 439 4.46 20.52 -12.12
C LEU A 439 5.46 20.12 -11.06
N ASN A 440 6.16 21.09 -10.47
CA ASN A 440 7.08 20.88 -9.36
C ASN A 440 6.58 21.65 -8.14
N TYR A 441 6.67 21.02 -6.99
CA TYR A 441 6.45 21.61 -5.68
C TYR A 441 7.66 21.30 -4.81
N HIS A 442 8.14 22.30 -4.10
CA HIS A 442 9.20 22.14 -3.12
C HIS A 442 8.90 23.01 -1.91
N ASP A 443 8.97 22.45 -0.72
CA ASP A 443 8.89 23.19 0.54
C ASP A 443 10.02 22.81 1.48
N HIS A 444 10.46 23.76 2.29
CA HIS A 444 11.45 23.56 3.32
C HIS A 444 11.35 24.64 4.41
N ILE A 445 11.81 24.29 5.60
CA ILE A 445 11.86 25.23 6.72
C ILE A 445 13.09 26.13 6.57
N ILE A 446 12.86 27.44 6.59
CA ILE A 446 13.92 28.45 6.52
C ILE A 446 14.28 29.02 7.90
N GLU A 447 13.30 29.14 8.78
CA GLU A 447 13.44 29.65 10.15
C GLU A 447 12.49 28.87 11.06
N GLN A 448 12.63 29.00 12.36
CA GLN A 448 11.66 28.42 13.27
C GLN A 448 10.26 28.93 12.92
N ASP A 449 9.33 27.99 12.71
CA ASP A 449 7.93 28.28 12.42
C ASP A 449 7.65 29.02 11.09
N LYS A 450 8.59 28.94 10.12
CA LYS A 450 8.45 29.53 8.79
C LYS A 450 8.90 28.59 7.69
N ILE A 451 8.03 28.39 6.72
CA ILE A 451 8.28 27.58 5.52
C ILE A 451 8.44 28.46 4.29
N ALA A 452 9.43 28.16 3.47
CA ALA A 452 9.46 28.58 2.07
C ALA A 452 8.91 27.46 1.19
N PHE A 453 8.11 27.82 0.20
CA PHE A 453 7.66 26.90 -0.83
C PHE A 453 7.78 27.53 -2.22
N ASN A 454 7.93 26.69 -3.23
CA ASN A 454 7.98 27.09 -4.61
C ASN A 454 7.13 26.13 -5.46
N ILE A 455 6.17 26.69 -6.19
CA ILE A 455 5.35 25.98 -7.16
C ILE A 455 5.82 26.39 -8.54
N GLN A 456 6.18 25.41 -9.38
CA GLN A 456 6.55 25.64 -10.76
C GLN A 456 5.68 24.80 -11.67
N ALA A 457 5.17 25.40 -12.74
CA ALA A 457 4.47 24.69 -13.80
C ALA A 457 5.10 25.03 -15.14
N ASN A 458 5.39 24.01 -15.94
CA ASN A 458 5.85 24.15 -17.30
C ASN A 458 4.96 23.30 -18.21
N ILE A 459 4.49 23.88 -19.31
CA ILE A 459 3.76 23.20 -20.37
C ILE A 459 4.42 23.61 -21.67
N ASP A 460 4.90 22.63 -22.43
CA ASP A 460 5.61 22.94 -23.68
C ASP A 460 4.66 23.37 -24.81
N LYS A 461 3.43 22.82 -24.78
CA LYS A 461 2.47 23.14 -25.86
C LYS A 461 1.03 22.98 -25.38
N LEU A 462 0.18 23.94 -25.72
CA LEU A 462 -1.27 23.85 -25.65
C LEU A 462 -1.83 24.18 -27.03
N GLN A 463 -2.51 23.23 -27.64
CA GLN A 463 -3.31 23.41 -28.86
C GLN A 463 -4.78 23.32 -28.49
N ILE A 464 -5.58 24.25 -28.99
CA ILE A 464 -7.02 24.24 -28.90
C ILE A 464 -7.55 24.02 -30.32
N GLU A 465 -8.33 22.95 -30.52
CA GLU A 465 -8.89 22.66 -31.84
C GLU A 465 -9.82 23.79 -32.29
N ASN A 466 -9.67 24.17 -33.53
CA ASN A 466 -10.37 25.31 -34.19
C ASN A 466 -9.86 26.71 -33.82
N GLU A 467 -8.72 26.83 -33.13
CA GLU A 467 -8.06 28.11 -32.95
C GLU A 467 -6.74 28.17 -33.73
N ASP A 468 -6.52 29.29 -34.46
CA ASP A 468 -5.27 29.53 -35.22
C ASP A 468 -4.08 29.91 -34.33
N LEU A 469 -4.21 29.79 -33.01
CA LEU A 469 -3.22 30.19 -32.02
C LEU A 469 -2.73 28.98 -31.24
N ASP A 470 -1.46 28.64 -31.41
CA ASP A 470 -0.76 27.68 -30.55
C ASP A 470 -0.08 28.41 -29.40
N ILE A 471 -0.38 28.04 -28.19
CA ILE A 471 0.35 28.48 -27.00
C ILE A 471 1.51 27.53 -26.81
N SER A 472 2.72 28.03 -26.90
CA SER A 472 3.95 27.30 -26.60
C SER A 472 4.60 27.87 -25.33
N GLN A 473 5.19 27.01 -24.52
CA GLN A 473 5.91 27.37 -23.30
C GLN A 473 5.10 28.23 -22.33
N ILE A 474 4.16 27.60 -21.64
CA ILE A 474 3.55 28.17 -20.43
C ILE A 474 4.50 27.88 -19.27
N ARG A 475 4.99 28.93 -18.62
CA ARG A 475 5.85 28.83 -17.43
C ARG A 475 5.25 29.61 -16.27
N LEU A 476 5.05 28.94 -15.16
CA LEU A 476 4.62 29.54 -13.90
C LEU A 476 5.67 29.25 -12.84
N SER A 477 6.03 30.24 -12.06
CA SER A 477 6.87 30.10 -10.86
C SER A 477 6.28 30.96 -9.75
N VAL A 478 5.97 30.35 -8.59
CA VAL A 478 5.38 31.01 -7.44
C VAL A 478 6.21 30.69 -6.22
N PRO A 479 7.32 31.42 -5.99
CA PRO A 479 8.04 31.34 -4.72
C PRO A 479 7.26 32.10 -3.65
N ALA A 480 7.11 31.49 -2.48
CA ALA A 480 6.43 32.11 -1.37
C ALA A 480 6.97 31.63 -0.02
N THR A 481 6.70 32.42 1.02
CA THR A 481 6.95 32.03 2.40
C THR A 481 5.66 32.17 3.20
N ILE A 482 5.46 31.28 4.16
CA ILE A 482 4.30 31.28 5.05
C ILE A 482 4.75 31.03 6.50
N SER A 483 4.13 31.74 7.46
CA SER A 483 4.31 31.57 8.89
C SER A 483 3.07 32.03 9.68
N PRO A 484 2.83 31.61 10.91
CA PRO A 484 3.49 30.50 11.60
C PRO A 484 2.96 29.13 11.12
N ILE A 485 3.84 28.14 10.97
CA ILE A 485 3.44 26.80 10.59
C ILE A 485 2.63 26.14 11.70
N SER A 486 3.01 26.38 12.95
CA SER A 486 2.36 25.80 14.12
C SER A 486 0.84 26.01 14.11
N GLU A 487 0.35 27.17 13.68
CA GLU A 487 -1.09 27.47 13.60
C GLU A 487 -1.76 26.89 12.35
N LEU A 488 -1.03 26.70 11.26
CA LEU A 488 -1.53 26.13 10.01
C LEU A 488 -1.49 24.61 10.01
N TYR A 489 -0.63 23.99 10.81
CA TYR A 489 -0.38 22.58 10.81
C TYR A 489 -1.63 21.72 11.11
N PRO A 490 -2.49 22.08 12.09
CA PRO A 490 -3.72 21.32 12.32
C PRO A 490 -4.64 21.29 11.10
N ILE A 491 -4.71 22.37 10.30
CA ILE A 491 -5.48 22.38 9.05
C ILE A 491 -4.83 21.46 8.03
N TYR A 492 -3.51 21.57 7.84
CA TYR A 492 -2.77 20.69 6.95
C TYR A 492 -2.99 19.21 7.29
N TYR A 493 -2.92 18.86 8.59
CA TYR A 493 -3.17 17.50 9.08
C TYR A 493 -4.60 17.04 8.74
N CYS A 494 -5.60 17.88 9.00
CA CYS A 494 -7.01 17.56 8.78
C CYS A 494 -7.40 17.50 7.30
N THR A 495 -6.71 18.20 6.42
CA THR A 495 -6.95 18.17 4.97
C THR A 495 -6.24 17.02 4.27
N ASN A 496 -5.22 16.42 4.91
CA ASN A 496 -4.53 15.27 4.38
C ASN A 496 -5.42 14.03 4.45
N SER A 497 -5.68 13.38 3.31
CA SER A 497 -6.60 12.24 3.20
C SER A 497 -6.27 11.07 4.14
N LEU A 498 -5.00 10.88 4.48
CA LEU A 498 -4.54 9.81 5.38
C LEU A 498 -4.97 10.07 6.84
N PHE A 499 -5.07 11.34 7.25
CA PHE A 499 -5.32 11.75 8.64
C PHE A 499 -6.69 12.38 8.84
N SER A 500 -7.42 12.70 7.78
CA SER A 500 -8.71 13.39 7.85
C SER A 500 -9.76 12.67 8.71
N LEU A 501 -9.74 11.33 8.74
CA LEU A 501 -10.64 10.54 9.58
C LEU A 501 -10.45 10.80 11.07
N THR A 502 -9.21 11.04 11.54
CA THR A 502 -8.97 11.40 12.95
C THR A 502 -9.57 12.75 13.29
N CYS A 503 -9.51 13.71 12.38
CA CYS A 503 -10.11 15.03 12.58
C CYS A 503 -11.65 14.96 12.59
N ILE A 504 -12.25 14.23 11.66
CA ILE A 504 -13.72 14.05 11.62
C ILE A 504 -14.24 13.42 12.91
N ASN A 505 -13.49 12.47 13.48
CA ASN A 505 -13.89 11.78 14.70
C ASN A 505 -13.67 12.60 15.98
N ASN A 506 -12.74 13.57 16.00
CA ASN A 506 -12.34 14.30 17.21
C ASN A 506 -12.66 15.80 17.18
N LEU A 507 -13.12 16.35 16.05
CA LEU A 507 -13.49 17.76 15.91
C LEU A 507 -14.95 17.89 15.48
N ASP A 508 -15.75 18.64 16.24
CA ASP A 508 -17.04 19.09 15.73
C ASP A 508 -16.88 20.23 14.70
N LYS A 509 -17.95 20.54 14.00
CA LYS A 509 -17.96 21.60 12.97
C LYS A 509 -17.56 22.96 13.52
N GLN A 510 -17.94 23.27 14.76
CA GLN A 510 -17.63 24.54 15.38
C GLN A 510 -16.14 24.64 15.75
N ALA A 511 -15.58 23.57 16.34
CA ALA A 511 -14.15 23.49 16.64
C ALA A 511 -13.29 23.57 15.38
N TYR A 512 -13.70 22.87 14.31
CA TYR A 512 -13.00 22.92 13.03
C TYR A 512 -13.05 24.32 12.38
N ASN A 513 -14.21 24.97 12.37
CA ASN A 513 -14.34 26.35 11.87
C ASN A 513 -13.52 27.33 12.70
N THR A 514 -13.47 27.18 14.03
CA THR A 514 -12.64 28.02 14.91
C THR A 514 -11.17 27.85 14.60
N LEU A 515 -10.71 26.60 14.38
CA LEU A 515 -9.33 26.29 14.00
C LEU A 515 -8.94 26.98 12.68
N ILE A 516 -9.76 26.82 11.64
CA ILE A 516 -9.55 27.47 10.33
C ILE A 516 -9.47 28.99 10.51
N SER A 517 -10.35 29.53 11.30
CA SER A 517 -10.47 30.96 11.53
C SER A 517 -9.25 31.55 12.22
N GLN A 518 -8.74 30.87 13.24
CA GLN A 518 -7.52 31.25 13.93
C GLN A 518 -6.32 31.21 12.98
N ALA A 519 -6.19 30.12 12.23
CA ALA A 519 -5.09 29.97 11.28
C ALA A 519 -5.13 31.05 10.18
N ILE A 520 -6.33 31.36 9.63
CA ILE A 520 -6.48 32.43 8.64
C ILE A 520 -6.07 33.79 9.22
N ALA A 521 -6.41 34.07 10.47
CA ALA A 521 -6.02 35.34 11.09
C ALA A 521 -4.51 35.46 11.34
N GLU A 522 -3.88 34.35 11.74
CA GLU A 522 -2.51 34.36 12.23
C GLU A 522 -1.44 34.13 11.16
N PHE A 523 -1.79 33.64 9.95
CA PHE A 523 -0.78 33.43 8.93
C PHE A 523 -0.29 34.74 8.28
N ASP A 524 1.00 34.77 8.02
CA ASP A 524 1.69 35.77 7.18
C ASP A 524 2.13 35.06 5.89
N LEU A 525 1.68 35.53 4.74
CA LEU A 525 2.06 35.00 3.43
C LEU A 525 2.80 36.07 2.65
N ASN A 526 3.99 35.75 2.18
CA ASN A 526 4.78 36.61 1.33
C ASN A 526 5.11 35.89 0.02
N VAL A 527 4.63 36.41 -1.09
CA VAL A 527 4.91 35.94 -2.46
C VAL A 527 5.86 36.93 -3.11
N GLU A 528 7.03 36.48 -3.52
CA GLU A 528 8.06 37.32 -4.11
C GLU A 528 8.33 36.93 -5.55
N GLN A 529 8.04 37.86 -6.48
CA GLN A 529 8.32 37.68 -7.92
C GLN A 529 7.69 36.41 -8.52
N ALA A 530 6.45 36.08 -8.12
CA ALA A 530 5.72 35.07 -8.85
C ALA A 530 5.59 35.50 -10.32
N LYS A 531 5.91 34.59 -11.25
CA LYS A 531 6.04 34.91 -12.65
C LYS A 531 5.25 33.94 -13.50
N LEU A 532 4.48 34.46 -14.43
CA LEU A 532 3.83 33.73 -15.50
C LEU A 532 4.35 34.23 -16.85
N ASP A 533 4.91 33.33 -17.65
CA ASP A 533 5.32 33.58 -19.02
C ASP A 533 4.50 32.68 -19.96
N LEU A 534 3.84 33.28 -20.93
CA LEU A 534 3.14 32.61 -22.01
C LEU A 534 3.81 32.98 -23.34
N THR A 535 4.27 31.97 -24.06
CA THR A 535 4.82 32.17 -25.40
C THR A 535 3.79 31.70 -26.44
N LEU A 536 3.44 32.56 -27.34
CA LEU A 536 2.47 32.31 -28.41
C LEU A 536 3.20 32.13 -29.72
N ASN A 537 2.88 31.07 -30.46
CA ASN A 537 3.36 30.87 -31.84
C ASN A 537 2.21 31.15 -32.80
N ARG A 538 2.49 31.91 -33.84
CA ARG A 538 1.52 32.17 -34.91
C ARG A 538 1.56 31.04 -35.94
N LEU A 539 0.38 30.51 -36.29
CA LEU A 539 0.25 29.51 -37.36
C LEU A 539 0.39 30.13 -38.76
N SER A 540 0.10 31.42 -38.89
CA SER A 540 0.00 32.09 -40.21
C SER A 540 1.29 32.71 -40.73
N ASP A 541 2.32 32.89 -39.88
CA ASP A 541 3.58 33.53 -40.32
C ASP A 541 4.80 32.86 -39.67
N ASN A 542 5.75 32.46 -40.47
CA ASN A 542 6.98 31.80 -40.07
C ASN A 542 7.74 32.61 -39.01
N HIS A 543 7.74 32.13 -37.75
CA HIS A 543 8.71 32.45 -36.68
C HIS A 543 8.52 33.71 -35.84
N HIS A 544 7.39 34.36 -35.77
CA HIS A 544 7.18 35.35 -34.70
C HIS A 544 6.61 34.72 -33.43
N THR A 545 7.47 34.58 -32.43
CA THR A 545 7.07 34.20 -31.05
C THR A 545 6.79 35.47 -30.24
N GLU A 546 5.63 35.57 -29.65
CA GLU A 546 5.25 36.67 -28.77
C GLU A 546 5.08 36.19 -27.32
N GLN A 547 5.57 36.98 -26.38
CA GLN A 547 5.55 36.60 -24.99
C GLN A 547 4.66 37.53 -24.18
N ILE A 548 3.65 36.98 -23.53
CA ILE A 548 2.89 37.62 -22.43
C ILE A 548 3.58 37.33 -21.12
N THR A 549 3.82 38.34 -20.31
CA THR A 549 4.42 38.16 -18.98
C THR A 549 3.55 38.77 -17.90
N ALA A 550 3.38 38.07 -16.80
CA ALA A 550 2.79 38.61 -15.58
C ALA A 550 3.75 38.37 -14.41
N VAL A 551 3.92 39.40 -13.57
CA VAL A 551 4.71 39.33 -12.33
C VAL A 551 3.82 39.77 -11.18
N LEU A 552 3.84 38.98 -10.09
CA LEU A 552 3.07 39.24 -8.88
C LEU A 552 4.02 39.27 -7.68
N ASN A 553 3.94 40.33 -6.89
CA ASN A 553 4.41 40.34 -5.50
C ASN A 553 3.20 40.55 -4.60
N ALA A 554 3.11 39.79 -3.53
CA ALA A 554 2.01 39.94 -2.58
C ALA A 554 2.49 39.66 -1.15
N LYS A 555 2.10 40.54 -0.22
CA LYS A 555 2.31 40.32 1.20
C LYS A 555 0.97 40.42 1.91
N ILE A 556 0.56 39.33 2.54
CA ILE A 556 -0.66 39.25 3.32
C ILE A 556 -0.26 39.09 4.78
N PRO A 557 -0.31 40.13 5.60
CA PRO A 557 0.20 40.11 6.97
C PRO A 557 -0.75 39.36 7.91
N ALA A 558 -0.21 38.86 9.02
CA ALA A 558 -1.00 38.37 10.15
C ALA A 558 -1.83 39.52 10.76
N ILE A 559 -3.02 39.19 11.25
CA ILE A 559 -3.87 40.12 11.99
C ILE A 559 -3.59 39.92 13.50
N PRO A 560 -3.04 40.93 14.21
CA PRO A 560 -2.56 40.73 15.58
C PRO A 560 -3.62 40.46 16.64
N ASN A 561 -4.90 40.67 16.36
CA ASN A 561 -5.97 40.47 17.34
C ASN A 561 -6.80 39.26 16.96
N LYS A 562 -6.86 38.25 17.83
CA LYS A 562 -7.67 37.04 17.75
C LYS A 562 -9.18 37.33 17.75
N MET A 563 -9.65 38.20 16.87
CA MET A 563 -11.08 38.39 16.68
C MET A 563 -11.63 37.39 15.71
N ARG A 564 -12.84 36.94 15.99
CA ARG A 564 -13.60 35.88 15.30
C ARG A 564 -13.48 35.92 13.78
N ALA A 565 -13.42 34.74 13.20
CA ALA A 565 -13.49 34.54 11.77
C ALA A 565 -14.89 34.77 11.22
N ASP A 566 -15.23 36.00 11.08
CA ASP A 566 -16.29 36.40 10.17
C ASP A 566 -15.63 36.71 8.80
N LEU A 567 -16.41 36.65 7.73
CA LEU A 567 -16.00 37.09 6.39
C LEU A 567 -15.35 38.50 6.38
N LEU A 568 -15.64 39.30 7.39
CA LEU A 568 -15.04 40.59 7.66
C LEU A 568 -13.53 40.53 7.89
N MET A 569 -13.01 39.49 8.55
CA MET A 569 -11.55 39.39 8.82
C MET A 569 -10.73 39.14 7.56
N PHE A 570 -11.32 38.44 6.56
CA PHE A 570 -10.67 38.29 5.29
C PHE A 570 -10.59 39.64 4.55
N GLY A 571 -11.62 40.46 4.66
CA GLY A 571 -11.64 41.84 4.18
C GLY A 571 -10.54 42.70 4.83
N ASP A 572 -10.48 42.73 6.16
CA ASP A 572 -9.45 43.47 6.91
C ASP A 572 -8.03 43.00 6.55
N LYS A 573 -7.85 41.70 6.32
CA LYS A 573 -6.58 41.11 5.92
C LYS A 573 -6.18 41.55 4.52
N LEU A 574 -7.12 41.58 3.59
CA LEU A 574 -6.92 42.08 2.22
C LEU A 574 -6.67 43.61 2.22
N GLU A 575 -7.37 44.38 3.04
CA GLU A 575 -7.12 45.81 3.15
C GLU A 575 -5.69 46.17 3.64
N ASN A 576 -5.15 45.34 4.55
CA ASN A 576 -3.79 45.52 5.07
C ASN A 576 -2.73 44.82 4.19
N SER A 577 -3.14 44.12 3.13
CA SER A 577 -2.20 43.47 2.21
C SER A 577 -1.51 44.48 1.29
N THR A 578 -0.33 44.11 0.83
CA THR A 578 0.32 44.81 -0.29
C THR A 578 0.35 43.84 -1.48
N THR A 579 -0.04 44.34 -2.64
CA THR A 579 -0.06 43.56 -3.88
C THR A 579 0.43 44.42 -5.03
N ASP A 580 1.45 43.91 -5.74
CA ASP A 580 1.97 44.51 -6.95
C ASP A 580 1.78 43.49 -8.11
N ILE A 581 1.06 43.87 -9.12
CA ILE A 581 0.88 43.07 -10.33
C ILE A 581 1.37 43.87 -11.53
N ARG A 582 2.21 43.29 -12.35
CA ARG A 582 2.59 43.83 -13.65
C ARG A 582 2.25 42.82 -14.74
N LEU A 583 1.31 43.18 -15.61
CA LEU A 583 0.94 42.41 -16.78
C LEU A 583 1.45 43.14 -18.01
N SER A 584 2.10 42.44 -18.94
CA SER A 584 2.69 42.99 -20.14
C SER A 584 2.36 42.14 -21.36
N ILE A 585 1.68 42.72 -22.34
CA ILE A 585 1.16 42.05 -23.52
C ILE A 585 1.74 42.75 -24.76
N PRO A 586 2.30 42.06 -25.77
CA PRO A 586 2.78 42.68 -27.00
C PRO A 586 1.64 43.42 -27.74
N ALA A 587 1.91 44.63 -28.22
CA ALA A 587 0.90 45.40 -28.95
C ALA A 587 0.57 44.75 -30.31
N SER A 588 1.56 44.18 -30.98
CA SER A 588 1.39 43.40 -32.20
C SER A 588 0.38 42.24 -32.05
N LEU A 589 0.38 41.55 -30.91
CA LEU A 589 -0.57 40.48 -30.64
C LEU A 589 -2.02 40.99 -30.56
N ILE A 590 -2.22 42.12 -29.86
CA ILE A 590 -3.55 42.73 -29.72
C ILE A 590 -4.04 43.24 -31.07
N ASP A 591 -3.17 43.86 -31.88
CA ASP A 591 -3.50 44.37 -33.20
C ASP A 591 -3.88 43.25 -34.17
N GLU A 592 -3.21 42.11 -34.10
CA GLU A 592 -3.49 40.98 -34.99
C GLU A 592 -4.78 40.24 -34.60
N ILE A 593 -4.98 39.96 -33.32
CA ILE A 593 -6.26 39.37 -32.81
C ILE A 593 -7.44 40.26 -33.27
N ASN A 594 -7.23 41.56 -33.36
CA ASN A 594 -8.22 42.51 -33.81
C ASN A 594 -8.46 42.50 -35.34
N GLN A 595 -7.46 42.16 -36.15
CA GLN A 595 -7.57 42.11 -37.61
C GLN A 595 -8.14 40.78 -38.12
N GLN A 596 -7.89 39.70 -37.41
CA GLN A 596 -8.48 38.41 -37.68
C GLN A 596 -9.84 38.37 -37.01
N SER A 597 -10.90 38.13 -37.76
CA SER A 597 -12.24 37.89 -37.20
C SER A 597 -12.29 36.53 -36.50
N LEU A 598 -11.51 36.38 -35.44
CA LEU A 598 -11.47 35.19 -34.63
C LEU A 598 -12.81 35.03 -33.95
N SER A 599 -13.51 33.95 -34.28
CA SER A 599 -14.86 33.65 -33.82
C SER A 599 -14.91 33.11 -32.39
N TYR A 600 -13.81 33.20 -31.60
CA TYR A 600 -13.74 32.59 -30.26
C TYR A 600 -13.35 33.54 -29.12
N ASP A 601 -14.15 33.46 -28.11
CA ASP A 601 -14.51 34.42 -27.09
C ASP A 601 -13.40 34.91 -26.16
N PHE A 602 -12.37 34.15 -25.83
CA PHE A 602 -11.42 34.57 -24.78
C PHE A 602 -10.42 35.62 -25.31
N TRP A 603 -9.73 35.31 -26.42
CA TRP A 603 -8.69 36.19 -26.98
C TRP A 603 -9.31 37.42 -27.64
N ALA A 604 -10.45 37.26 -28.33
CA ALA A 604 -11.19 38.37 -28.90
C ALA A 604 -11.72 39.29 -27.80
N ASN A 605 -12.24 38.73 -26.68
CA ASN A 605 -12.69 39.50 -25.53
C ASN A 605 -11.52 40.21 -24.84
N LEU A 606 -10.38 39.55 -24.67
CA LEU A 606 -9.17 40.17 -24.12
C LEU A 606 -8.67 41.31 -25.00
N ALA A 607 -8.57 41.10 -26.32
CA ALA A 607 -8.13 42.12 -27.27
C ALA A 607 -9.14 43.27 -27.32
N HIS A 608 -10.43 43.00 -27.34
CA HIS A 608 -11.47 44.01 -27.27
C HIS A 608 -11.39 44.82 -25.95
N SER A 609 -11.08 44.17 -24.87
CA SER A 609 -10.94 44.81 -23.56
C SER A 609 -9.74 45.78 -23.47
N ILE A 610 -8.70 45.53 -24.25
CA ILE A 610 -7.46 46.33 -24.25
C ILE A 610 -7.48 47.43 -25.36
N LYS A 611 -8.43 47.38 -26.31
CA LYS A 611 -8.54 48.35 -27.39
C LYS A 611 -8.80 49.79 -26.92
N PRO A 612 -8.21 50.80 -27.64
CA PRO A 612 -8.62 52.18 -27.49
C PRO A 612 -10.13 52.29 -27.70
N ASN A 613 -10.86 52.89 -26.81
CA ASN A 613 -12.31 53.07 -26.76
C ASN A 613 -13.10 51.97 -26.04
N ASN A 614 -12.48 51.01 -25.34
CA ASN A 614 -13.16 50.10 -24.46
C ASN A 614 -12.99 50.52 -22.97
N LYS A 615 -13.95 50.12 -22.09
CA LYS A 615 -13.94 50.45 -20.65
C LYS A 615 -12.68 49.98 -19.91
N LEU A 616 -11.98 48.95 -20.40
CA LEU A 616 -10.71 48.49 -19.81
C LEU A 616 -9.47 49.15 -20.38
N ASN A 617 -9.57 49.91 -21.47
CA ASN A 617 -8.42 50.59 -22.09
C ASN A 617 -7.71 51.62 -21.17
N PRO A 618 -8.43 52.40 -20.33
CA PRO A 618 -7.75 53.33 -19.44
C PRO A 618 -6.72 52.70 -18.52
N TYR A 619 -6.88 51.42 -18.22
CA TYR A 619 -5.99 50.67 -17.32
C TYR A 619 -4.70 50.18 -18.01
N PHE A 620 -4.59 50.18 -19.32
CA PHE A 620 -3.39 49.75 -20.02
C PHE A 620 -2.67 50.92 -20.65
N LYS A 621 -1.37 50.99 -20.48
CA LYS A 621 -0.49 51.98 -21.10
C LYS A 621 0.36 51.30 -22.19
N LEU A 622 0.48 51.93 -23.34
CA LEU A 622 1.43 51.51 -24.38
C LEU A 622 2.84 51.98 -24.01
N MET A 623 3.73 51.04 -23.68
CA MET A 623 5.13 51.27 -23.34
C MET A 623 6.00 50.28 -24.13
N ASP A 624 7.03 50.75 -24.81
CA ASP A 624 7.97 49.93 -25.60
C ASP A 624 7.29 48.86 -26.48
N ASN A 625 6.25 49.27 -27.21
CA ASN A 625 5.44 48.41 -28.06
C ASN A 625 4.69 47.28 -27.35
N ARG A 626 4.38 47.47 -26.07
CA ARG A 626 3.63 46.55 -25.21
C ARG A 626 2.51 47.29 -24.47
N TYR A 627 1.36 46.66 -24.33
CA TYR A 627 0.32 47.11 -23.41
C TYR A 627 0.69 46.61 -22.01
N VAL A 628 0.91 47.54 -21.07
CA VAL A 628 1.31 47.27 -19.69
C VAL A 628 0.24 47.75 -18.74
N LEU A 629 -0.14 46.87 -17.78
CA LEU A 629 -0.96 47.17 -16.64
C LEU A 629 -0.05 47.04 -15.40
N GLU A 630 0.06 48.11 -14.60
CA GLU A 630 0.68 48.07 -13.29
C GLU A 630 -0.39 48.33 -12.22
N TYR A 631 -0.69 47.31 -11.43
CA TYR A 631 -1.61 47.37 -10.31
C TYR A 631 -0.82 47.37 -9.00
N HIS A 632 -1.10 48.32 -8.14
CA HIS A 632 -0.51 48.43 -6.83
C HIS A 632 -1.62 48.65 -5.79
N GLN A 633 -1.67 47.81 -4.77
CA GLN A 633 -2.53 47.94 -3.61
C GLN A 633 -1.70 47.95 -2.36
N ALA A 634 -1.91 48.93 -1.49
CA ALA A 634 -1.31 49.03 -0.18
C ALA A 634 -2.16 49.88 0.75
N ASN A 635 -2.34 49.45 2.01
CA ASN A 635 -3.08 50.18 3.04
C ASN A 635 -4.49 50.64 2.60
N GLY A 636 -5.21 49.73 1.96
CA GLY A 636 -6.58 49.99 1.46
C GLY A 636 -6.65 50.93 0.25
N LYS A 637 -5.54 51.38 -0.31
CA LYS A 637 -5.49 52.24 -1.49
C LYS A 637 -5.07 51.42 -2.71
N THR A 638 -5.79 51.59 -3.80
CA THR A 638 -5.49 50.94 -5.08
C THR A 638 -5.04 51.96 -6.11
N LEU A 639 -3.88 51.72 -6.70
CA LEU A 639 -3.33 52.50 -7.80
C LEU A 639 -3.24 51.62 -9.05
N ILE A 640 -3.61 52.18 -10.18
CA ILE A 640 -3.37 51.57 -11.50
C ILE A 640 -2.47 52.50 -12.30
N ASN A 641 -1.32 52.00 -12.75
CA ASN A 641 -0.30 52.81 -13.44
C ASN A 641 0.06 54.09 -12.68
N ASN A 642 0.19 54.00 -11.37
CA ASN A 642 0.49 55.09 -10.44
C ASN A 642 -0.61 56.16 -10.30
N LYS A 643 -1.85 55.92 -10.76
CA LYS A 643 -3.01 56.78 -10.54
C LYS A 643 -4.03 56.07 -9.62
N PRO A 644 -4.73 56.79 -8.73
CA PRO A 644 -5.83 56.20 -7.94
C PRO A 644 -6.88 55.60 -8.85
N ILE A 645 -7.48 54.45 -8.42
CA ILE A 645 -8.52 53.76 -9.20
C ILE A 645 -9.76 54.67 -9.35
N GLU A 646 -10.03 55.53 -8.39
CA GLU A 646 -11.13 56.49 -8.37
C GLU A 646 -11.07 57.45 -9.55
N ASP A 647 -9.85 57.86 -9.99
CA ASP A 647 -9.65 58.76 -11.11
C ASP A 647 -10.12 58.12 -12.42
N TYR A 648 -10.02 56.78 -12.57
CA TYR A 648 -10.48 56.06 -13.75
C TYR A 648 -12.00 55.86 -13.78
N ILE A 649 -12.63 55.77 -12.59
CA ILE A 649 -14.09 55.59 -12.44
C ILE A 649 -14.78 56.87 -12.87
N GLN A 650 -14.21 58.05 -12.52
CA GLN A 650 -14.76 59.37 -12.86
C GLN A 650 -14.61 59.69 -14.36
N GLU A 651 -13.63 59.14 -15.06
CA GLU A 651 -13.45 59.32 -16.51
C GLU A 651 -14.39 58.44 -17.36
N THR A 652 -15.07 57.42 -16.74
CA THR A 652 -15.93 56.47 -17.43
C THR A 652 -17.43 56.73 -17.21
N GLU A 653 -17.84 57.62 -16.31
CA GLU A 653 -19.20 58.19 -16.15
C GLU A 653 -19.37 59.39 -17.09
#